data_fdcee41bc3f68b85db8fc6cb5ec112ea
#
_entry.id   fdcee41bc3f68b85db8fc6cb5ec112ea
#
_cell.length_a   1.000
_cell.length_b   1.000
_cell.length_c   1.000
_cell.angle_alpha   90.00
_cell.angle_beta   90.00
_cell.angle_gamma   90.00
#
_symmetry.space_group_name_H-M   'P 1'
#
loop_
_entity.id
_entity.type
_entity.pdbx_description
1 polymer ?
#
loop_
_entity_poly.entity_id
_entity_poly.type
_entity_poly.pdbx_seq_one_letter_code
_entity_poly.pdbx_strand_id
1 'polypeptide(L)'
;MGNHILKILVSFLIIFVSCKKLTDQESYQQVLKIKDPQQQITALKKFMNDFPESKNINRVYMSVFRAEVTLGDAEAAVKAAWAYLSLVPENARMLDYNRISYALADKGLALDSARVFAERAVQMGRQTNYSRLSQILDTYAYTLFKSGDAATAEKIQQEAIIGHENESDYLNSLAQYQYANNKNQLALDNMAMAILRGAEPQALTIFNDWLSKEKPGAGSQKSQAKEIVEKAITNFLEENNTPVSRSQAAMLLAWSGVDLEKAEKWASEAIDSLDIKASPDEQIVLYNNLATVYKAKNDHAKVLAVLEPWQEIALPYDLAYWTNLAQAYQQTGQKEKSWHAVMNGLVIGEDENLMQVARSLGYTEVEIKTGIEKYKAELLSFSPTHNPAAEIPTNQVILTELFTGAECPPCVGADMALDLLAEYYPRQAVAVLEYHLHIPGPDPLTNSSTEARYESYGRNFGTPTVYFNGLTQYAGGGPELVKKNLFNRYKMAVEKYFTSTPTLSLVLSIEQKNDRFQVKTEIKKTDPKETGAITLYIALVERSVRYTGGNGISRHAFVVRYLVNAGDGIPVKLKNGKSTVDAEIDLSEVNKGLTRYLENFAQNPPERYKNFPGWNVRPEKLDEKNLAVVAWLQNETSREVYQAHYAEVGK
;
A
#
# COMPACT_ATOMS: atom_id res chain seq x y z
N MET A 1 -8.19 60.34 -22.24
CA MET A 1 -6.76 60.11 -21.97
C MET A 1 -6.57 59.81 -20.51
N GLY A 2 -6.57 58.56 -20.09
CA GLY A 2 -6.50 58.23 -18.67
C GLY A 2 -6.68 56.75 -18.36
N ASN A 3 -6.22 55.82 -19.22
CA ASN A 3 -6.35 54.38 -18.92
C ASN A 3 -5.23 53.49 -19.50
N HIS A 4 -4.07 54.05 -19.85
CA HIS A 4 -2.94 53.32 -20.39
C HIS A 4 -1.62 53.35 -19.55
N ILE A 5 -1.64 53.98 -18.37
CA ILE A 5 -0.43 54.12 -17.50
C ILE A 5 -0.45 53.09 -16.35
N LEU A 6 -1.56 52.41 -16.07
CA LEU A 6 -1.66 51.47 -14.94
C LEU A 6 -1.32 50.01 -15.28
N LYS A 7 -0.99 49.68 -16.55
CA LYS A 7 -0.62 48.34 -16.95
C LYS A 7 0.91 48.12 -17.13
N ILE A 8 1.73 49.14 -16.97
CA ILE A 8 3.18 49.04 -17.13
C ILE A 8 3.92 49.01 -15.77
N LEU A 9 3.23 49.27 -14.65
CA LEU A 9 3.86 49.30 -13.32
C LEU A 9 3.73 48.00 -12.52
N VAL A 10 3.04 46.97 -13.06
CA VAL A 10 2.95 45.63 -12.42
C VAL A 10 4.02 44.65 -12.95
N SER A 11 4.73 45.00 -14.02
CA SER A 11 5.77 44.15 -14.62
C SER A 11 7.21 44.40 -14.13
N PHE A 12 7.41 45.27 -13.14
CA PHE A 12 8.78 45.64 -12.65
C PHE A 12 9.00 45.38 -11.15
N LEU A 13 8.13 44.60 -10.50
CA LEU A 13 8.31 44.28 -9.07
C LEU A 13 8.59 42.78 -8.80
N ILE A 14 9.14 42.06 -9.75
CA ILE A 14 9.67 40.71 -9.55
C ILE A 14 11.09 40.67 -10.10
N ILE A 15 12.04 41.31 -9.50
CA ILE A 15 13.48 40.99 -9.61
C ILE A 15 14.16 41.60 -8.39
N PHE A 16 14.12 40.92 -7.27
CA PHE A 16 15.16 40.90 -6.22
C PHE A 16 14.85 39.77 -5.25
N VAL A 17 14.65 38.53 -5.79
CA VAL A 17 14.90 37.32 -5.01
C VAL A 17 16.30 36.89 -5.37
N SER A 18 17.17 36.79 -4.41
CA SER A 18 18.56 36.39 -4.56
C SER A 18 18.68 35.20 -5.49
N CYS A 19 19.45 35.30 -6.56
CA CYS A 19 19.87 34.18 -7.39
C CYS A 19 20.78 33.26 -6.56
N LYS A 20 20.18 32.50 -5.65
CA LYS A 20 20.84 31.32 -5.11
C LYS A 20 20.96 30.35 -6.26
N LYS A 21 22.17 30.09 -6.72
CA LYS A 21 22.44 29.10 -7.75
C LYS A 21 21.95 27.76 -7.15
N LEU A 22 20.90 27.17 -7.75
CA LEU A 22 20.37 25.88 -7.27
C LEU A 22 21.49 24.83 -7.29
N THR A 23 21.50 23.97 -6.32
CA THR A 23 22.33 22.77 -6.36
C THR A 23 21.84 21.83 -7.46
N ASP A 24 22.67 20.87 -7.88
CA ASP A 24 22.27 19.84 -8.84
C ASP A 24 21.05 19.05 -8.35
N GLN A 25 20.99 18.73 -7.05
CA GLN A 25 19.85 18.03 -6.45
C GLN A 25 18.57 18.86 -6.51
N GLU A 26 18.62 20.15 -6.12
CA GLU A 26 17.45 21.04 -6.17
C GLU A 26 16.96 21.23 -7.61
N SER A 27 17.89 21.41 -8.55
CA SER A 27 17.60 21.54 -9.97
C SER A 27 16.93 20.29 -10.53
N TYR A 28 17.46 19.10 -10.22
CA TYR A 28 16.87 17.83 -10.65
C TYR A 28 15.45 17.64 -10.12
N GLN A 29 15.20 17.94 -8.85
CA GLN A 29 13.86 17.86 -8.26
C GLN A 29 12.85 18.82 -8.92
N GLN A 30 13.30 20.00 -9.37
CA GLN A 30 12.43 20.90 -10.13
C GLN A 30 12.07 20.32 -11.51
N VAL A 31 13.03 19.72 -12.19
CA VAL A 31 12.79 19.10 -13.51
C VAL A 31 11.79 17.95 -13.41
N LEU A 32 11.84 17.15 -12.35
CA LEU A 32 10.91 16.04 -12.15
C LEU A 32 9.44 16.49 -11.94
N LYS A 33 9.21 17.75 -11.54
CA LYS A 33 7.85 18.32 -11.38
C LYS A 33 7.22 18.75 -12.71
N ILE A 34 7.99 18.80 -13.80
CA ILE A 34 7.48 19.17 -15.12
C ILE A 34 6.65 18.01 -15.67
N LYS A 35 5.36 18.23 -15.87
CA LYS A 35 4.42 17.20 -16.36
C LYS A 35 4.45 17.04 -17.88
N ASP A 36 4.70 18.13 -18.60
CA ASP A 36 4.80 18.08 -20.06
C ASP A 36 6.10 17.40 -20.50
N PRO A 37 6.04 16.27 -21.23
CA PRO A 37 7.24 15.49 -21.55
C PRO A 37 8.24 16.26 -22.42
N GLN A 38 7.77 17.10 -23.35
CA GLN A 38 8.66 17.87 -24.24
C GLN A 38 9.41 18.94 -23.46
N GLN A 39 8.73 19.64 -22.54
CA GLN A 39 9.37 20.62 -21.65
C GLN A 39 10.31 19.90 -20.67
N GLN A 40 9.92 18.74 -20.16
CA GLN A 40 10.76 17.93 -19.26
C GLN A 40 12.06 17.51 -19.95
N ILE A 41 12.02 17.01 -21.18
CA ILE A 41 13.22 16.66 -21.97
C ILE A 41 14.13 17.86 -22.15
N THR A 42 13.55 19.03 -22.48
CA THR A 42 14.32 20.27 -22.65
C THR A 42 15.03 20.64 -21.34
N ALA A 43 14.33 20.56 -20.22
CA ALA A 43 14.90 20.84 -18.91
C ALA A 43 15.94 19.80 -18.47
N LEU A 44 15.73 18.51 -18.76
CA LEU A 44 16.71 17.44 -18.51
C LEU A 44 17.99 17.61 -19.34
N LYS A 45 17.88 17.97 -20.61
CA LYS A 45 19.03 18.28 -21.48
C LYS A 45 19.81 19.50 -20.96
N LYS A 46 19.10 20.53 -20.49
CA LYS A 46 19.74 21.68 -19.84
C LYS A 46 20.46 21.26 -18.57
N PHE A 47 19.83 20.43 -17.72
CA PHE A 47 20.46 19.90 -16.52
C PHE A 47 21.77 19.15 -16.83
N MET A 48 21.79 18.29 -17.86
CA MET A 48 23.01 17.57 -18.24
C MET A 48 24.16 18.52 -18.64
N ASN A 49 23.83 19.64 -19.28
CA ASN A 49 24.83 20.65 -19.66
C ASN A 49 25.33 21.45 -18.43
N ASP A 50 24.41 21.80 -17.52
CA ASP A 50 24.72 22.62 -16.34
C ASP A 50 25.45 21.82 -15.25
N PHE A 51 25.21 20.49 -15.17
CA PHE A 51 25.70 19.57 -14.12
C PHE A 51 26.20 18.23 -14.67
N PRO A 52 27.21 18.22 -15.56
CA PRO A 52 27.68 16.98 -16.24
C PRO A 52 28.25 15.94 -15.25
N GLU A 53 28.78 16.37 -14.12
CA GLU A 53 29.37 15.51 -13.08
C GLU A 53 28.38 15.18 -11.95
N SER A 54 27.10 15.48 -12.11
CA SER A 54 26.09 15.21 -11.09
C SER A 54 25.96 13.72 -10.81
N LYS A 55 25.83 13.34 -9.54
CA LYS A 55 25.50 11.97 -9.11
C LYS A 55 24.14 11.50 -9.65
N ASN A 56 23.28 12.42 -10.10
CA ASN A 56 21.99 12.13 -10.68
C ASN A 56 22.03 11.87 -12.21
N ILE A 57 23.19 11.97 -12.85
CA ILE A 57 23.29 11.91 -14.31
C ILE A 57 22.65 10.64 -14.92
N ASN A 58 22.84 9.49 -14.30
CA ASN A 58 22.21 8.22 -14.73
C ASN A 58 20.69 8.30 -14.65
N ARG A 59 20.14 8.90 -13.56
CA ARG A 59 18.69 9.09 -13.39
C ARG A 59 18.13 10.06 -14.44
N VAL A 60 18.90 11.07 -14.81
CA VAL A 60 18.52 12.03 -15.84
C VAL A 60 18.38 11.35 -17.20
N TYR A 61 19.35 10.52 -17.61
CA TYR A 61 19.24 9.76 -18.86
C TYR A 61 18.05 8.81 -18.88
N MET A 62 17.78 8.11 -17.79
CA MET A 62 16.59 7.27 -17.65
C MET A 62 15.28 8.10 -17.70
N SER A 63 15.29 9.31 -17.15
CA SER A 63 14.13 10.22 -17.23
C SER A 63 13.90 10.73 -18.66
N VAL A 64 14.97 11.02 -19.41
CA VAL A 64 14.88 11.35 -20.85
C VAL A 64 14.26 10.17 -21.60
N PHE A 65 14.75 8.94 -21.39
CA PHE A 65 14.19 7.75 -22.01
C PHE A 65 12.67 7.63 -21.77
N ARG A 66 12.23 7.76 -20.51
CA ARG A 66 10.80 7.67 -20.14
C ARG A 66 9.97 8.77 -20.80
N ALA A 67 10.49 9.98 -20.86
CA ALA A 67 9.79 11.10 -21.49
C ALA A 67 9.66 10.92 -23.01
N GLU A 68 10.72 10.41 -23.69
CA GLU A 68 10.67 10.09 -25.12
C GLU A 68 9.69 8.94 -25.42
N VAL A 69 9.64 7.90 -24.55
CA VAL A 69 8.63 6.82 -24.63
C VAL A 69 7.22 7.40 -24.47
N THR A 70 7.03 8.35 -23.56
CA THR A 70 5.72 9.01 -23.35
C THR A 70 5.30 9.84 -24.56
N LEU A 71 6.24 10.48 -25.24
CA LEU A 71 5.98 11.21 -26.50
C LEU A 71 5.72 10.29 -27.69
N GLY A 72 6.09 9.01 -27.61
CA GLY A 72 6.00 8.08 -28.73
C GLY A 72 7.14 8.20 -29.74
N ASP A 73 8.22 8.91 -29.42
CA ASP A 73 9.40 9.01 -30.30
C ASP A 73 10.29 7.78 -30.14
N ALA A 74 10.08 6.80 -31.00
CA ALA A 74 10.77 5.51 -30.93
C ALA A 74 12.29 5.63 -31.13
N GLU A 75 12.76 6.48 -32.03
CA GLU A 75 14.19 6.67 -32.32
C GLU A 75 14.89 7.37 -31.18
N ALA A 76 14.31 8.47 -30.67
CA ALA A 76 14.85 9.20 -29.53
C ALA A 76 14.86 8.35 -28.26
N ALA A 77 13.81 7.55 -28.03
CA ALA A 77 13.74 6.64 -26.87
C ALA A 77 14.86 5.59 -26.93
N VAL A 78 15.09 4.92 -28.06
CA VAL A 78 16.18 3.93 -28.21
C VAL A 78 17.54 4.59 -28.03
N LYS A 79 17.75 5.77 -28.59
CA LYS A 79 19.00 6.54 -28.43
C LYS A 79 19.24 6.89 -26.94
N ALA A 80 18.22 7.35 -26.24
CA ALA A 80 18.30 7.66 -24.81
C ALA A 80 18.56 6.40 -23.96
N ALA A 81 17.94 5.28 -24.31
CA ALA A 81 18.19 3.99 -23.66
C ALA A 81 19.66 3.55 -23.77
N TRP A 82 20.25 3.61 -24.96
CA TRP A 82 21.66 3.27 -25.14
C TRP A 82 22.60 4.26 -24.45
N ALA A 83 22.27 5.55 -24.47
CA ALA A 83 23.04 6.57 -23.74
C ALA A 83 23.02 6.29 -22.23
N TYR A 84 21.86 5.95 -21.64
CA TYR A 84 21.75 5.50 -20.26
C TYR A 84 22.61 4.25 -19.98
N LEU A 85 22.44 3.21 -20.81
CA LEU A 85 23.14 1.94 -20.62
C LEU A 85 24.66 2.08 -20.72
N SER A 86 25.17 3.06 -21.49
CA SER A 86 26.61 3.32 -21.57
C SER A 86 27.23 3.76 -20.23
N LEU A 87 26.42 4.33 -19.34
CA LEU A 87 26.83 4.78 -18.01
C LEU A 87 26.73 3.68 -16.94
N VAL A 88 26.05 2.57 -17.24
CA VAL A 88 25.86 1.45 -16.31
C VAL A 88 26.93 0.38 -16.60
N PRO A 89 27.63 -0.17 -15.59
CA PRO A 89 28.54 -1.29 -15.80
C PRO A 89 27.84 -2.47 -16.49
N GLU A 90 28.52 -3.13 -17.43
CA GLU A 90 27.91 -4.16 -18.27
C GLU A 90 27.27 -5.29 -17.46
N ASN A 91 27.94 -5.76 -16.43
CA ASN A 91 27.45 -6.82 -15.54
C ASN A 91 26.25 -6.40 -14.66
N ALA A 92 25.90 -5.13 -14.61
CA ALA A 92 24.77 -4.58 -13.84
C ALA A 92 23.54 -4.24 -14.69
N ARG A 93 23.61 -4.39 -16.03
CA ARG A 93 22.57 -3.91 -16.97
C ARG A 93 21.32 -4.79 -17.08
N MET A 94 21.32 -6.00 -16.52
CA MET A 94 20.25 -6.99 -16.71
C MET A 94 18.84 -6.41 -16.43
N LEU A 95 18.64 -5.83 -15.27
CA LEU A 95 17.34 -5.27 -14.89
C LEU A 95 16.99 -4.01 -15.70
N ASP A 96 17.98 -3.26 -16.14
CA ASP A 96 17.77 -2.10 -16.99
C ASP A 96 17.37 -2.52 -18.40
N TYR A 97 18.00 -3.53 -18.96
CA TYR A 97 17.56 -4.13 -20.23
C TYR A 97 16.10 -4.61 -20.15
N ASN A 98 15.73 -5.31 -19.08
CA ASN A 98 14.36 -5.76 -18.84
C ASN A 98 13.37 -4.59 -18.79
N ARG A 99 13.67 -3.57 -18.00
CA ARG A 99 12.82 -2.38 -17.82
C ARG A 99 12.65 -1.59 -19.11
N ILE A 100 13.74 -1.42 -19.87
CA ILE A 100 13.72 -0.70 -21.15
C ILE A 100 12.90 -1.48 -22.18
N SER A 101 13.10 -2.78 -22.27
CA SER A 101 12.32 -3.65 -23.17
C SER A 101 10.83 -3.56 -22.88
N TYR A 102 10.43 -3.73 -21.62
CA TYR A 102 9.04 -3.63 -21.22
C TYR A 102 8.43 -2.28 -21.61
N ALA A 103 9.10 -1.17 -21.30
CA ALA A 103 8.58 0.17 -21.57
C ALA A 103 8.37 0.44 -23.07
N LEU A 104 9.27 -0.05 -23.92
CA LEU A 104 9.13 0.06 -25.36
C LEU A 104 8.01 -0.85 -25.89
N ALA A 105 7.96 -2.10 -25.44
CA ALA A 105 6.96 -3.07 -25.88
C ALA A 105 5.53 -2.66 -25.45
N ASP A 106 5.37 -2.13 -24.25
CA ASP A 106 4.07 -1.64 -23.74
C ASP A 106 3.47 -0.56 -24.64
N LYS A 107 4.30 0.36 -25.12
CA LYS A 107 3.89 1.42 -26.05
C LYS A 107 3.91 1.01 -27.53
N GLY A 108 4.34 -0.21 -27.83
CA GLY A 108 4.49 -0.66 -29.23
C GLY A 108 5.59 0.08 -29.99
N LEU A 109 6.59 0.61 -29.29
CA LEU A 109 7.66 1.43 -29.87
C LEU A 109 8.92 0.58 -30.11
N ALA A 110 9.56 0.76 -31.25
CA ALA A 110 10.86 0.15 -31.59
C ALA A 110 10.97 -1.33 -31.17
N LEU A 111 9.97 -2.15 -31.50
CA LEU A 111 9.80 -3.53 -31.03
C LEU A 111 11.02 -4.40 -31.31
N ASP A 112 11.73 -4.20 -32.41
CA ASP A 112 13.00 -4.90 -32.71
C ASP A 112 14.07 -4.59 -31.66
N SER A 113 14.20 -3.32 -31.27
CA SER A 113 15.13 -2.91 -30.21
C SER A 113 14.70 -3.44 -28.86
N ALA A 114 13.40 -3.40 -28.56
CA ALA A 114 12.84 -3.97 -27.33
C ALA A 114 13.18 -5.46 -27.20
N ARG A 115 13.03 -6.23 -28.29
CA ARG A 115 13.40 -7.63 -28.36
C ARG A 115 14.89 -7.86 -28.05
N VAL A 116 15.80 -7.07 -28.66
CA VAL A 116 17.24 -7.15 -28.39
C VAL A 116 17.54 -6.90 -26.91
N PHE A 117 16.89 -5.92 -26.29
CA PHE A 117 17.08 -5.66 -24.86
C PHE A 117 16.56 -6.83 -24.00
N ALA A 118 15.38 -7.38 -24.30
CA ALA A 118 14.81 -8.52 -23.58
C ALA A 118 15.70 -9.76 -23.69
N GLU A 119 16.20 -10.08 -24.89
CA GLU A 119 17.11 -11.21 -25.12
C GLU A 119 18.41 -11.09 -24.29
N ARG A 120 18.99 -9.88 -24.24
CA ARG A 120 20.17 -9.61 -23.39
C ARG A 120 19.86 -9.79 -21.91
N ALA A 121 18.70 -9.32 -21.45
CA ALA A 121 18.28 -9.51 -20.05
C ALA A 121 18.16 -11.00 -19.71
N VAL A 122 17.51 -11.79 -20.54
CA VAL A 122 17.37 -13.25 -20.37
C VAL A 122 18.72 -13.95 -20.37
N GLN A 123 19.60 -13.62 -21.33
CA GLN A 123 20.95 -14.19 -21.41
C GLN A 123 21.73 -13.95 -20.12
N MET A 124 21.72 -12.71 -19.62
CA MET A 124 22.41 -12.36 -18.36
C MET A 124 21.78 -13.05 -17.16
N GLY A 125 20.43 -13.10 -17.09
CA GLY A 125 19.70 -13.77 -16.02
C GLY A 125 20.02 -15.27 -15.94
N ARG A 126 20.12 -15.95 -17.08
CA ARG A 126 20.52 -17.37 -17.15
C ARG A 126 21.99 -17.58 -16.76
N GLN A 127 22.89 -16.71 -17.22
CA GLN A 127 24.31 -16.78 -16.88
C GLN A 127 24.60 -16.58 -15.38
N THR A 128 23.80 -15.74 -14.71
CA THR A 128 23.96 -15.42 -13.29
C THR A 128 23.09 -16.26 -12.36
N ASN A 129 22.32 -17.21 -12.88
CA ASN A 129 21.30 -17.97 -12.14
C ASN A 129 20.40 -17.04 -11.32
N TYR A 130 19.90 -15.98 -11.95
CA TYR A 130 19.11 -14.96 -11.27
C TYR A 130 17.84 -15.55 -10.64
N SER A 131 17.66 -15.36 -9.34
CA SER A 131 16.57 -15.99 -8.58
C SER A 131 15.16 -15.61 -9.04
N ARG A 132 15.01 -14.49 -9.78
CA ARG A 132 13.73 -14.04 -10.36
C ARG A 132 13.77 -14.06 -11.88
N LEU A 133 14.38 -15.10 -12.46
CA LEU A 133 14.47 -15.26 -13.91
C LEU A 133 13.09 -15.32 -14.57
N SER A 134 12.08 -15.87 -13.89
CA SER A 134 10.70 -15.92 -14.34
C SER A 134 10.15 -14.54 -14.75
N GLN A 135 10.44 -13.49 -13.98
CA GLN A 135 10.00 -12.11 -14.28
C GLN A 135 10.69 -11.55 -15.54
N ILE A 136 11.94 -11.93 -15.78
CA ILE A 136 12.68 -11.54 -16.99
C ILE A 136 12.12 -12.27 -18.22
N LEU A 137 11.82 -13.56 -18.07
CA LEU A 137 11.21 -14.38 -19.12
C LEU A 137 9.79 -13.88 -19.48
N ASP A 138 8.98 -13.51 -18.50
CA ASP A 138 7.65 -12.95 -18.72
C ASP A 138 7.72 -11.65 -19.53
N THR A 139 8.61 -10.73 -19.19
CA THR A 139 8.86 -9.51 -19.99
C THR A 139 9.31 -9.84 -21.42
N TYR A 140 10.16 -10.86 -21.60
CA TYR A 140 10.60 -11.27 -22.91
C TYR A 140 9.45 -11.88 -23.73
N ALA A 141 8.65 -12.75 -23.13
CA ALA A 141 7.45 -13.30 -23.77
C ALA A 141 6.47 -12.19 -24.19
N TYR A 142 6.22 -11.23 -23.32
CA TYR A 142 5.39 -10.05 -23.63
C TYR A 142 5.95 -9.26 -24.82
N THR A 143 7.25 -9.02 -24.85
CA THR A 143 7.92 -8.29 -25.95
C THR A 143 7.79 -9.05 -27.28
N LEU A 144 7.97 -10.37 -27.27
CA LEU A 144 7.77 -11.24 -28.44
C LEU A 144 6.33 -11.17 -28.94
N PHE A 145 5.36 -11.27 -28.03
CA PHE A 145 3.94 -11.17 -28.36
C PHE A 145 3.59 -9.83 -29.01
N LYS A 146 4.06 -8.72 -28.45
CA LYS A 146 3.87 -7.38 -29.01
C LYS A 146 4.54 -7.23 -30.37
N SER A 147 5.62 -7.99 -30.64
CA SER A 147 6.30 -8.05 -31.94
C SER A 147 5.63 -8.99 -32.96
N GLY A 148 4.50 -9.63 -32.60
CA GLY A 148 3.75 -10.54 -33.46
C GLY A 148 4.23 -12.00 -33.44
N ASP A 149 5.21 -12.36 -32.60
CA ASP A 149 5.71 -13.74 -32.46
C ASP A 149 5.04 -14.44 -31.29
N ALA A 150 3.72 -14.67 -31.40
CA ALA A 150 2.92 -15.33 -30.38
C ALA A 150 3.40 -16.78 -30.09
N ALA A 151 3.93 -17.47 -31.12
CA ALA A 151 4.38 -18.86 -30.97
C ALA A 151 5.62 -18.97 -30.08
N THR A 152 6.59 -18.09 -30.21
CA THR A 152 7.76 -18.05 -29.33
C THR A 152 7.38 -17.47 -27.96
N ALA A 153 6.50 -16.46 -27.92
CA ALA A 153 6.00 -15.89 -26.67
C ALA A 153 5.36 -16.96 -25.77
N GLU A 154 4.49 -17.82 -26.33
CA GLU A 154 3.90 -18.93 -25.57
C GLU A 154 4.94 -19.87 -24.98
N LYS A 155 5.98 -20.25 -25.74
CA LYS A 155 7.04 -21.14 -25.24
C LYS A 155 7.83 -20.51 -24.10
N ILE A 156 8.17 -19.23 -24.24
CA ILE A 156 8.91 -18.51 -23.18
C ILE A 156 8.03 -18.34 -21.93
N GLN A 157 6.73 -18.06 -22.12
CA GLN A 157 5.79 -17.95 -20.98
C GLN A 157 5.60 -19.29 -20.26
N GLN A 158 5.60 -20.42 -20.99
CA GLN A 158 5.59 -21.75 -20.39
C GLN A 158 6.84 -22.04 -19.56
N GLU A 159 8.01 -21.49 -19.94
CA GLU A 159 9.20 -21.54 -19.11
C GLU A 159 9.07 -20.62 -17.88
N ALA A 160 8.55 -19.40 -18.07
CA ALA A 160 8.40 -18.41 -17.00
C ALA A 160 7.47 -18.87 -15.87
N ILE A 161 6.42 -19.63 -16.20
CA ILE A 161 5.39 -20.05 -15.25
C ILE A 161 5.82 -21.22 -14.34
N ILE A 162 6.94 -21.89 -14.65
CA ILE A 162 7.43 -23.02 -13.84
C ILE A 162 7.71 -22.55 -12.42
N GLY A 163 7.00 -23.13 -11.43
CA GLY A 163 7.04 -22.71 -10.02
C GLY A 163 6.19 -21.47 -9.70
N HIS A 164 5.44 -20.97 -10.68
CA HIS A 164 4.53 -19.83 -10.58
C HIS A 164 3.15 -20.15 -11.18
N GLU A 165 2.79 -21.43 -11.22
CA GLU A 165 1.57 -21.93 -11.85
C GLU A 165 0.29 -21.37 -11.21
N ASN A 166 0.43 -20.80 -10.00
CA ASN A 166 -0.67 -20.22 -9.23
C ASN A 166 -0.74 -18.68 -9.34
N GLU A 167 0.16 -18.06 -10.08
CA GLU A 167 0.16 -16.60 -10.25
C GLU A 167 -0.74 -16.20 -11.42
N SER A 168 -1.74 -15.35 -11.13
CA SER A 168 -2.75 -14.90 -12.09
C SER A 168 -2.18 -14.23 -13.32
N ASP A 169 -1.13 -13.40 -13.16
CA ASP A 169 -0.55 -12.62 -14.24
C ASP A 169 0.13 -13.51 -15.28
N TYR A 170 0.86 -14.55 -14.82
CA TYR A 170 1.52 -15.51 -15.73
C TYR A 170 0.49 -16.34 -16.51
N LEU A 171 -0.61 -16.75 -15.85
CA LEU A 171 -1.71 -17.45 -16.50
C LEU A 171 -2.43 -16.57 -17.53
N ASN A 172 -2.70 -15.31 -17.19
CA ASN A 172 -3.32 -14.34 -18.07
C ASN A 172 -2.47 -14.11 -19.33
N SER A 173 -1.17 -13.89 -19.17
CA SER A 173 -0.23 -13.73 -20.28
C SER A 173 -0.21 -14.98 -21.17
N LEU A 174 -0.08 -16.17 -20.56
CA LEU A 174 -0.09 -17.44 -21.29
C LEU A 174 -1.38 -17.63 -22.10
N ALA A 175 -2.53 -17.37 -21.49
CA ALA A 175 -3.84 -17.47 -22.16
C ALA A 175 -3.93 -16.58 -23.40
N GLN A 176 -3.43 -15.32 -23.32
CA GLN A 176 -3.45 -14.41 -24.46
C GLN A 176 -2.58 -14.91 -25.61
N TYR A 177 -1.39 -15.46 -25.32
CA TYR A 177 -0.49 -16.01 -26.34
C TYR A 177 -1.07 -17.28 -26.98
N GLN A 178 -1.71 -18.14 -26.20
CA GLN A 178 -2.41 -19.33 -26.68
C GLN A 178 -3.60 -18.97 -27.59
N TYR A 179 -4.38 -17.97 -27.22
CA TYR A 179 -5.49 -17.50 -28.07
C TYR A 179 -4.99 -16.97 -29.42
N ALA A 180 -3.92 -16.18 -29.39
CA ALA A 180 -3.29 -15.69 -30.62
C ALA A 180 -2.70 -16.82 -31.50
N ASN A 181 -2.36 -17.96 -30.91
CA ASN A 181 -1.91 -19.17 -31.60
C ASN A 181 -3.07 -20.11 -31.99
N ASN A 182 -4.33 -19.64 -31.92
CA ASN A 182 -5.56 -20.42 -32.21
C ASN A 182 -5.75 -21.65 -31.31
N LYS A 183 -5.21 -21.65 -30.10
CA LYS A 183 -5.41 -22.67 -29.07
C LYS A 183 -6.54 -22.27 -28.12
N ASN A 184 -7.71 -21.96 -28.68
CA ASN A 184 -8.78 -21.24 -28.01
C ASN A 184 -9.26 -21.92 -26.72
N GLN A 185 -9.47 -23.26 -26.74
CA GLN A 185 -9.93 -23.99 -25.56
C GLN A 185 -8.92 -23.88 -24.39
N LEU A 186 -7.63 -24.05 -24.68
CA LEU A 186 -6.57 -23.96 -23.67
C LEU A 186 -6.43 -22.51 -23.14
N ALA A 187 -6.60 -21.52 -24.01
CA ALA A 187 -6.62 -20.12 -23.64
C ALA A 187 -7.78 -19.79 -22.69
N LEU A 188 -8.97 -20.30 -22.98
CA LEU A 188 -10.15 -20.11 -22.12
C LEU A 188 -9.97 -20.80 -20.75
N ASP A 189 -9.44 -22.02 -20.72
CA ASP A 189 -9.15 -22.73 -19.47
C ASP A 189 -8.15 -21.94 -18.59
N ASN A 190 -7.04 -21.47 -19.18
CA ASN A 190 -6.04 -20.68 -18.44
C ASN A 190 -6.54 -19.29 -18.04
N MET A 191 -7.35 -18.63 -18.88
CA MET A 191 -7.94 -17.33 -18.55
C MET A 191 -8.94 -17.45 -17.40
N ALA A 192 -9.77 -18.49 -17.40
CA ALA A 192 -10.68 -18.77 -16.29
C ALA A 192 -9.93 -19.01 -14.97
N MET A 193 -8.82 -19.76 -15.01
CA MET A 193 -7.97 -19.96 -13.84
C MET A 193 -7.29 -18.66 -13.40
N ALA A 194 -6.81 -17.82 -14.33
CA ALA A 194 -6.25 -16.50 -14.00
C ALA A 194 -7.29 -15.64 -13.26
N ILE A 195 -8.53 -15.59 -13.75
CA ILE A 195 -9.63 -14.85 -13.11
C ILE A 195 -9.92 -15.38 -11.70
N LEU A 196 -10.00 -16.70 -11.52
CA LEU A 196 -10.22 -17.33 -10.22
C LEU A 196 -9.09 -17.02 -9.21
N ARG A 197 -7.90 -16.75 -9.70
CA ARG A 197 -6.71 -16.40 -8.89
C ARG A 197 -6.45 -14.89 -8.77
N GLY A 198 -7.42 -14.07 -9.20
CA GLY A 198 -7.43 -12.63 -8.98
C GLY A 198 -6.77 -11.80 -10.10
N ALA A 199 -6.82 -12.28 -11.35
CA ALA A 199 -6.39 -11.48 -12.49
C ALA A 199 -7.15 -10.15 -12.60
N GLU A 200 -6.50 -9.16 -13.19
CA GLU A 200 -7.04 -7.82 -13.42
C GLU A 200 -8.41 -7.86 -14.13
N PRO A 201 -9.31 -6.90 -13.86
CA PRO A 201 -10.66 -6.87 -14.44
C PRO A 201 -10.71 -6.96 -15.98
N GLN A 202 -9.64 -6.57 -16.66
CA GLN A 202 -9.51 -6.70 -18.12
C GLN A 202 -9.53 -8.17 -18.58
N ALA A 203 -8.98 -9.08 -17.79
CA ALA A 203 -8.98 -10.52 -18.09
C ALA A 203 -10.40 -11.06 -18.27
N LEU A 204 -11.34 -10.58 -17.46
CA LEU A 204 -12.74 -10.94 -17.58
C LEU A 204 -13.39 -10.44 -18.88
N THR A 205 -13.10 -9.21 -19.26
CA THR A 205 -13.59 -8.64 -20.53
C THR A 205 -13.10 -9.46 -21.72
N ILE A 206 -11.81 -9.81 -21.70
CA ILE A 206 -11.18 -10.66 -22.71
C ILE A 206 -11.81 -12.06 -22.73
N PHE A 207 -11.99 -12.67 -21.56
CA PHE A 207 -12.60 -14.00 -21.43
C PHE A 207 -14.01 -14.03 -22.02
N ASN A 208 -14.86 -13.07 -21.68
CA ASN A 208 -16.23 -12.99 -22.20
C ASN A 208 -16.27 -12.71 -23.72
N ASP A 209 -15.37 -11.87 -24.23
CA ASP A 209 -15.24 -11.66 -25.66
C ASP A 209 -14.86 -12.95 -26.39
N TRP A 210 -13.90 -13.70 -25.87
CA TRP A 210 -13.50 -14.99 -26.44
C TRP A 210 -14.63 -16.03 -26.37
N LEU A 211 -15.32 -16.18 -25.21
CA LEU A 211 -16.49 -17.05 -25.10
C LEU A 211 -17.56 -16.72 -26.13
N SER A 212 -17.77 -15.45 -26.40
CA SER A 212 -18.78 -15.00 -27.37
C SER A 212 -18.43 -15.34 -28.83
N LYS A 213 -17.13 -15.47 -29.12
CA LYS A 213 -16.60 -15.76 -30.47
C LYS A 213 -16.50 -17.26 -30.78
N GLU A 214 -16.51 -18.10 -29.75
CA GLU A 214 -16.49 -19.54 -29.94
C GLU A 214 -17.78 -19.99 -30.66
N LYS A 215 -17.62 -20.70 -31.79
CA LYS A 215 -18.75 -21.25 -32.54
C LYS A 215 -19.34 -22.38 -31.71
N PRO A 216 -20.68 -22.41 -31.51
CA PRO A 216 -21.32 -23.51 -30.80
C PRO A 216 -21.05 -24.80 -31.59
N GLY A 217 -20.47 -25.79 -30.90
CA GLY A 217 -20.44 -27.16 -31.37
C GLY A 217 -21.87 -27.75 -31.41
N ALA A 218 -22.04 -29.08 -31.26
CA ALA A 218 -23.35 -29.73 -31.24
C ALA A 218 -24.30 -29.31 -30.09
N GLY A 219 -23.84 -28.42 -29.18
CA GLY A 219 -24.60 -27.82 -28.07
C GLY A 219 -24.82 -26.32 -28.25
N SER A 220 -25.69 -25.70 -27.42
CA SER A 220 -25.85 -24.23 -27.40
C SER A 220 -24.58 -23.56 -26.85
N GLN A 221 -24.29 -22.36 -27.30
CA GLN A 221 -23.18 -21.53 -26.80
C GLN A 221 -23.16 -21.42 -25.26
N LYS A 222 -24.35 -21.36 -24.64
CA LYS A 222 -24.53 -21.35 -23.20
C LYS A 222 -24.10 -22.67 -22.52
N SER A 223 -24.21 -23.81 -23.20
CA SER A 223 -23.78 -25.12 -22.70
C SER A 223 -22.26 -25.25 -22.68
N GLN A 224 -21.56 -24.72 -23.69
CA GLN A 224 -20.11 -24.75 -23.78
C GLN A 224 -19.47 -23.81 -22.76
N ALA A 225 -19.99 -22.57 -22.62
CA ALA A 225 -19.54 -21.63 -21.59
C ALA A 225 -19.67 -22.23 -20.18
N LYS A 226 -20.79 -22.92 -19.92
CA LYS A 226 -21.05 -23.61 -18.65
C LYS A 226 -19.97 -24.67 -18.37
N GLU A 227 -19.65 -25.51 -19.37
CA GLU A 227 -18.68 -26.61 -19.24
C GLU A 227 -17.27 -26.06 -18.90
N ILE A 228 -16.83 -25.00 -19.59
CA ILE A 228 -15.52 -24.34 -19.35
C ILE A 228 -15.46 -23.79 -17.93
N VAL A 229 -16.48 -23.03 -17.53
CA VAL A 229 -16.55 -22.39 -16.22
C VAL A 229 -16.60 -23.43 -15.09
N GLU A 230 -17.44 -24.47 -15.22
CA GLU A 230 -17.55 -25.51 -14.21
C GLU A 230 -16.28 -26.35 -14.09
N LYS A 231 -15.59 -26.64 -15.18
CA LYS A 231 -14.30 -27.33 -15.18
C LYS A 231 -13.24 -26.49 -14.45
N ALA A 232 -13.12 -25.21 -14.79
CA ALA A 232 -12.15 -24.33 -14.15
C ALA A 232 -12.40 -24.21 -12.64
N ILE A 233 -13.67 -24.04 -12.24
CA ILE A 233 -14.06 -23.98 -10.82
C ILE A 233 -13.76 -25.29 -10.10
N THR A 234 -14.01 -26.43 -10.73
CA THR A 234 -13.73 -27.74 -10.13
C THR A 234 -12.24 -27.87 -9.85
N ASN A 235 -11.38 -27.60 -10.82
CA ASN A 235 -9.93 -27.66 -10.66
C ASN A 235 -9.44 -26.68 -9.58
N PHE A 236 -9.96 -25.47 -9.57
CA PHE A 236 -9.59 -24.46 -8.57
C PHE A 236 -9.96 -24.87 -7.13
N LEU A 237 -11.16 -25.44 -6.94
CA LEU A 237 -11.63 -25.86 -5.62
C LEU A 237 -11.04 -27.20 -5.17
N GLU A 238 -10.50 -28.03 -6.07
CA GLU A 238 -9.72 -29.21 -5.71
C GLU A 238 -8.42 -28.83 -4.98
N GLU A 239 -7.81 -27.70 -5.35
CA GLU A 239 -6.61 -27.20 -4.68
C GLU A 239 -6.90 -26.60 -3.29
N ASN A 240 -7.99 -25.84 -3.16
CA ASN A 240 -8.37 -25.18 -1.91
C ASN A 240 -9.88 -24.86 -1.88
N ASN A 241 -10.65 -25.64 -1.13
CA ASN A 241 -12.10 -25.48 -1.00
C ASN A 241 -12.50 -24.78 0.29
N THR A 242 -12.20 -23.49 0.40
CA THR A 242 -12.63 -22.64 1.51
C THR A 242 -13.85 -21.79 1.14
N PRO A 243 -14.56 -21.18 2.10
CA PRO A 243 -15.60 -20.21 1.80
C PRO A 243 -15.10 -19.05 0.93
N VAL A 244 -13.86 -18.55 1.17
CA VAL A 244 -13.24 -17.49 0.36
C VAL A 244 -13.03 -17.96 -1.08
N SER A 245 -12.47 -19.15 -1.29
CA SER A 245 -12.26 -19.72 -2.63
C SER A 245 -13.59 -19.90 -3.36
N ARG A 246 -14.65 -20.34 -2.65
CA ARG A 246 -15.99 -20.43 -3.24
C ARG A 246 -16.58 -19.06 -3.60
N SER A 247 -16.28 -18.01 -2.82
CA SER A 247 -16.68 -16.65 -3.19
C SER A 247 -15.97 -16.16 -4.46
N GLN A 248 -14.69 -16.51 -4.65
CA GLN A 248 -13.99 -16.24 -5.91
C GLN A 248 -14.60 -17.01 -7.09
N ALA A 249 -14.94 -18.28 -6.89
CA ALA A 249 -15.66 -19.07 -7.88
C ALA A 249 -17.05 -18.50 -8.20
N ALA A 250 -17.75 -17.94 -7.21
CA ALA A 250 -19.03 -17.25 -7.40
C ALA A 250 -18.91 -16.04 -8.33
N MET A 251 -17.79 -15.34 -8.31
CA MET A 251 -17.51 -14.24 -9.24
C MET A 251 -17.46 -14.72 -10.69
N LEU A 252 -16.77 -15.83 -10.97
CA LEU A 252 -16.69 -16.38 -12.33
C LEU A 252 -18.08 -16.87 -12.81
N LEU A 253 -18.87 -17.49 -11.92
CA LEU A 253 -20.26 -17.85 -12.21
C LEU A 253 -21.11 -16.63 -12.54
N ALA A 254 -21.01 -15.58 -11.74
CA ALA A 254 -21.75 -14.33 -11.92
C ALA A 254 -21.42 -13.65 -13.27
N TRP A 255 -20.14 -13.53 -13.55
CA TRP A 255 -19.67 -12.87 -14.78
C TRP A 255 -19.98 -13.64 -16.05
N SER A 256 -19.98 -14.95 -15.99
CA SER A 256 -20.35 -15.81 -17.12
C SER A 256 -21.86 -16.02 -17.25
N GLY A 257 -22.66 -15.57 -16.29
CA GLY A 257 -24.11 -15.79 -16.23
C GLY A 257 -24.50 -17.25 -16.01
N VAL A 258 -23.58 -18.03 -15.43
CA VAL A 258 -23.78 -19.47 -15.16
C VAL A 258 -24.17 -19.65 -13.70
N ASP A 259 -25.29 -20.34 -13.44
CA ASP A 259 -25.74 -20.75 -12.10
C ASP A 259 -25.69 -19.66 -11.02
N LEU A 260 -26.42 -18.56 -11.23
CA LEU A 260 -26.44 -17.40 -10.34
C LEU A 260 -26.96 -17.72 -8.93
N GLU A 261 -27.77 -18.76 -8.75
CA GLU A 261 -28.25 -19.19 -7.42
C GLU A 261 -27.11 -19.81 -6.61
N LYS A 262 -26.29 -20.64 -7.24
CA LYS A 262 -25.07 -21.19 -6.63
C LYS A 262 -24.05 -20.10 -6.30
N ALA A 263 -23.92 -19.13 -7.20
CA ALA A 263 -23.04 -17.97 -6.98
C ALA A 263 -23.48 -17.16 -5.74
N GLU A 264 -24.78 -16.83 -5.61
CA GLU A 264 -25.31 -16.11 -4.44
C GLU A 264 -25.07 -16.90 -3.15
N LYS A 265 -25.38 -18.21 -3.16
CA LYS A 265 -25.15 -19.05 -2.00
C LYS A 265 -23.70 -19.05 -1.55
N TRP A 266 -22.76 -19.26 -2.45
CA TRP A 266 -21.33 -19.33 -2.13
C TRP A 266 -20.75 -17.99 -1.67
N ALA A 267 -21.16 -16.88 -2.28
CA ALA A 267 -20.73 -15.56 -1.86
C ALA A 267 -21.28 -15.18 -0.47
N SER A 268 -22.52 -15.57 -0.16
CA SER A 268 -23.12 -15.36 1.17
C SER A 268 -22.46 -16.22 2.25
N GLU A 269 -22.23 -17.51 1.99
CA GLU A 269 -21.53 -18.41 2.91
C GLU A 269 -20.12 -17.92 3.26
N ALA A 270 -19.43 -17.25 2.34
CA ALA A 270 -18.12 -16.68 2.60
C ALA A 270 -18.19 -15.52 3.61
N ILE A 271 -19.21 -14.66 3.49
CA ILE A 271 -19.44 -13.58 4.45
C ILE A 271 -19.80 -14.13 5.84
N ASP A 272 -20.69 -15.14 5.90
CA ASP A 272 -21.08 -15.77 7.16
C ASP A 272 -19.91 -16.48 7.87
N SER A 273 -18.86 -16.84 7.12
CA SER A 273 -17.65 -17.49 7.65
C SER A 273 -16.57 -16.50 8.13
N LEU A 274 -16.75 -15.19 7.96
CA LEU A 274 -15.77 -14.19 8.37
C LEU A 274 -15.49 -14.25 9.87
N ASP A 275 -14.19 -14.29 10.22
CA ASP A 275 -13.77 -14.08 11.61
C ASP A 275 -14.08 -12.64 12.02
N ILE A 276 -14.44 -12.45 13.28
CA ILE A 276 -14.62 -11.11 13.87
C ILE A 276 -13.35 -10.24 13.75
N LYS A 277 -12.20 -10.87 13.55
CA LYS A 277 -10.89 -10.23 13.36
C LYS A 277 -10.55 -9.99 11.88
N ALA A 278 -11.41 -10.38 10.94
CA ALA A 278 -11.16 -10.18 9.52
C ALA A 278 -10.83 -8.71 9.22
N SER A 279 -9.84 -8.49 8.37
CA SER A 279 -9.43 -7.15 7.96
C SER A 279 -10.53 -6.45 7.16
N PRO A 280 -10.58 -5.11 7.12
CA PRO A 280 -11.50 -4.40 6.24
C PRO A 280 -11.35 -4.79 4.76
N ASP A 281 -10.12 -5.07 4.32
CA ASP A 281 -9.87 -5.46 2.93
C ASP A 281 -10.52 -6.81 2.61
N GLU A 282 -10.37 -7.81 3.48
CA GLU A 282 -11.06 -9.11 3.33
C GLU A 282 -12.57 -8.93 3.30
N GLN A 283 -13.12 -8.13 4.18
CA GLN A 283 -14.54 -7.85 4.24
C GLN A 283 -15.04 -7.17 2.96
N ILE A 284 -14.40 -6.07 2.53
CA ILE A 284 -14.76 -5.32 1.33
C ILE A 284 -14.71 -6.22 0.09
N VAL A 285 -13.70 -7.08 -0.04
CA VAL A 285 -13.60 -8.04 -1.15
C VAL A 285 -14.80 -8.98 -1.18
N LEU A 286 -15.17 -9.61 -0.05
CA LEU A 286 -16.27 -10.55 -0.02
C LEU A 286 -17.63 -9.89 -0.25
N TYR A 287 -17.87 -8.70 0.33
CA TYR A 287 -19.09 -7.94 0.06
C TYR A 287 -19.18 -7.46 -1.40
N ASN A 288 -18.05 -7.07 -2.00
CA ASN A 288 -17.98 -6.71 -3.41
C ASN A 288 -18.23 -7.93 -4.33
N ASN A 289 -17.77 -9.11 -3.95
CA ASN A 289 -18.08 -10.35 -4.67
C ASN A 289 -19.58 -10.65 -4.66
N LEU A 290 -20.23 -10.54 -3.50
CA LEU A 290 -21.69 -10.71 -3.39
C LEU A 290 -22.45 -9.64 -4.17
N ALA A 291 -21.99 -8.38 -4.12
CA ALA A 291 -22.56 -7.29 -4.91
C ALA A 291 -22.49 -7.57 -6.42
N THR A 292 -21.38 -8.15 -6.88
CA THR A 292 -21.21 -8.54 -8.29
C THR A 292 -22.21 -9.63 -8.70
N VAL A 293 -22.50 -10.59 -7.81
CA VAL A 293 -23.54 -11.59 -8.05
C VAL A 293 -24.92 -10.95 -8.15
N TYR A 294 -25.26 -10.03 -7.23
CA TYR A 294 -26.54 -9.31 -7.30
C TYR A 294 -26.64 -8.42 -8.54
N LYS A 295 -25.55 -7.81 -8.96
CA LYS A 295 -25.50 -7.05 -10.22
C LYS A 295 -25.77 -7.96 -11.44
N ALA A 296 -25.19 -9.17 -11.48
CA ALA A 296 -25.47 -10.15 -12.54
C ALA A 296 -26.94 -10.62 -12.53
N LYS A 297 -27.59 -10.63 -11.38
CA LYS A 297 -29.04 -10.87 -11.21
C LYS A 297 -29.90 -9.62 -11.49
N ASN A 298 -29.29 -8.49 -11.84
CA ASN A 298 -29.94 -7.17 -12.03
C ASN A 298 -30.66 -6.65 -10.78
N ASP A 299 -30.22 -7.06 -9.59
CA ASP A 299 -30.79 -6.63 -8.29
C ASP A 299 -29.96 -5.52 -7.67
N HIS A 300 -30.08 -4.31 -8.24
CA HIS A 300 -29.31 -3.14 -7.80
C HIS A 300 -29.65 -2.69 -6.37
N ALA A 301 -30.85 -2.99 -5.88
CA ALA A 301 -31.22 -2.68 -4.50
C ALA A 301 -30.40 -3.52 -3.51
N LYS A 302 -30.22 -4.82 -3.78
CA LYS A 302 -29.33 -5.67 -2.98
C LYS A 302 -27.85 -5.27 -3.12
N VAL A 303 -27.40 -4.82 -4.30
CA VAL A 303 -26.03 -4.26 -4.45
C VAL A 303 -25.83 -3.12 -3.48
N LEU A 304 -26.74 -2.16 -3.43
CA LEU A 304 -26.65 -1.03 -2.48
C LEU A 304 -26.66 -1.51 -1.02
N ALA A 305 -27.59 -2.41 -0.68
CA ALA A 305 -27.72 -2.91 0.69
C ALA A 305 -26.42 -3.53 1.24
N VAL A 306 -25.63 -4.21 0.38
CA VAL A 306 -24.37 -4.84 0.80
C VAL A 306 -23.14 -3.93 0.71
N LEU A 307 -23.16 -2.88 -0.14
CA LEU A 307 -21.99 -2.01 -0.32
C LEU A 307 -22.08 -0.70 0.48
N GLU A 308 -23.27 -0.06 0.60
CA GLU A 308 -23.39 1.24 1.29
C GLU A 308 -22.74 1.26 2.70
N PRO A 309 -22.83 0.21 3.53
CA PRO A 309 -22.24 0.23 4.86
C PRO A 309 -20.71 0.39 4.88
N TRP A 310 -20.03 0.11 3.77
CA TRP A 310 -18.58 0.06 3.69
C TRP A 310 -17.93 1.30 3.06
N GLN A 311 -18.72 2.25 2.53
CA GLN A 311 -18.19 3.36 1.73
C GLN A 311 -17.27 4.29 2.53
N GLU A 312 -17.43 4.41 3.85
CA GLU A 312 -16.56 5.26 4.68
C GLU A 312 -15.17 4.64 4.93
N ILE A 313 -15.01 3.33 4.72
CA ILE A 313 -13.76 2.60 4.94
C ILE A 313 -13.15 2.02 3.65
N ALA A 314 -13.92 1.93 2.55
CA ALA A 314 -13.38 1.53 1.25
C ALA A 314 -12.35 2.55 0.77
N LEU A 315 -11.20 2.06 0.31
CA LEU A 315 -10.12 2.92 -0.15
C LEU A 315 -10.36 3.36 -1.61
N PRO A 316 -9.84 4.52 -2.03
CA PRO A 316 -10.01 4.98 -3.41
C PRO A 316 -9.52 4.01 -4.48
N TYR A 317 -8.57 3.15 -4.18
CA TYR A 317 -8.07 2.13 -5.09
C TYR A 317 -8.87 0.82 -5.10
N ASP A 318 -9.93 0.70 -4.30
CA ASP A 318 -10.91 -0.39 -4.39
C ASP A 318 -11.86 -0.15 -5.59
N LEU A 319 -11.30 -0.06 -6.80
CA LEU A 319 -12.00 0.43 -8.00
C LEU A 319 -13.22 -0.41 -8.37
N ALA A 320 -13.15 -1.73 -8.21
CA ALA A 320 -14.29 -2.62 -8.47
C ALA A 320 -15.47 -2.33 -7.51
N TYR A 321 -15.18 -2.06 -6.24
CA TYR A 321 -16.17 -1.65 -5.25
C TYR A 321 -16.86 -0.33 -5.65
N TRP A 322 -16.06 0.72 -5.96
CA TRP A 322 -16.60 2.01 -6.34
C TRP A 322 -17.37 1.96 -7.65
N THR A 323 -16.92 1.16 -8.61
CA THR A 323 -17.63 0.95 -9.88
C THR A 323 -18.99 0.27 -9.66
N ASN A 324 -19.04 -0.80 -8.87
CA ASN A 324 -20.30 -1.47 -8.57
C ASN A 324 -21.28 -0.56 -7.82
N LEU A 325 -20.79 0.18 -6.83
CA LEU A 325 -21.60 1.13 -6.06
C LEU A 325 -22.12 2.26 -6.94
N ALA A 326 -21.26 2.89 -7.75
CA ALA A 326 -21.64 3.98 -8.65
C ALA A 326 -22.69 3.53 -9.68
N GLN A 327 -22.51 2.36 -10.29
CA GLN A 327 -23.46 1.80 -11.23
C GLN A 327 -24.80 1.47 -10.58
N ALA A 328 -24.80 0.91 -9.37
CA ALA A 328 -26.05 0.60 -8.65
C ALA A 328 -26.83 1.87 -8.30
N TYR A 329 -26.16 2.94 -7.83
CA TYR A 329 -26.78 4.25 -7.63
C TYR A 329 -27.34 4.84 -8.93
N GLN A 330 -26.60 4.71 -10.04
CA GLN A 330 -27.08 5.16 -11.34
C GLN A 330 -28.34 4.43 -11.76
N GLN A 331 -28.37 3.10 -11.68
CA GLN A 331 -29.52 2.27 -12.06
C GLN A 331 -30.75 2.52 -11.17
N THR A 332 -30.55 2.95 -9.94
CA THR A 332 -31.63 3.31 -9.01
C THR A 332 -31.97 4.80 -9.03
N GLY A 333 -31.44 5.57 -9.98
CA GLY A 333 -31.74 7.00 -10.18
C GLY A 333 -31.12 7.95 -9.15
N GLN A 334 -30.17 7.50 -8.33
CA GLN A 334 -29.51 8.28 -7.29
C GLN A 334 -28.25 8.98 -7.83
N LYS A 335 -28.45 9.94 -8.75
CA LYS A 335 -27.38 10.60 -9.51
C LYS A 335 -26.27 11.19 -8.63
N GLU A 336 -26.62 11.90 -7.56
CA GLU A 336 -25.64 12.55 -6.68
C GLU A 336 -24.77 11.54 -5.94
N LYS A 337 -25.37 10.47 -5.41
CA LYS A 337 -24.62 9.39 -4.74
C LYS A 337 -23.71 8.64 -5.74
N SER A 338 -24.19 8.42 -6.97
CA SER A 338 -23.38 7.83 -8.04
C SER A 338 -22.16 8.70 -8.33
N TRP A 339 -22.35 10.03 -8.44
CA TRP A 339 -21.26 10.97 -8.62
C TRP A 339 -20.23 10.92 -7.50
N HIS A 340 -20.67 10.87 -6.23
CA HIS A 340 -19.78 10.74 -5.09
C HIS A 340 -18.97 9.45 -5.12
N ALA A 341 -19.59 8.32 -5.47
CA ALA A 341 -18.89 7.05 -5.63
C ALA A 341 -17.83 7.10 -6.74
N VAL A 342 -18.16 7.74 -7.89
CA VAL A 342 -17.19 7.99 -8.97
C VAL A 342 -16.02 8.83 -8.49
N MET A 343 -16.25 9.92 -7.75
CA MET A 343 -15.18 10.79 -7.26
C MET A 343 -14.26 10.07 -6.29
N ASN A 344 -14.79 9.21 -5.41
CA ASN A 344 -13.98 8.39 -4.52
C ASN A 344 -12.99 7.50 -5.28
N GLY A 345 -13.41 6.82 -6.33
CA GLY A 345 -12.53 5.96 -7.11
C GLY A 345 -11.54 6.71 -8.00
N LEU A 346 -11.89 7.93 -8.48
CA LEU A 346 -11.04 8.71 -9.39
C LEU A 346 -10.04 9.63 -8.69
N VAL A 347 -10.12 9.79 -7.37
CA VAL A 347 -9.34 10.80 -6.64
C VAL A 347 -7.82 10.56 -6.66
N ILE A 348 -7.39 9.32 -6.83
CA ILE A 348 -5.96 8.94 -6.87
C ILE A 348 -5.47 8.51 -8.25
N GLY A 349 -6.36 8.32 -9.21
CA GLY A 349 -6.01 7.89 -10.57
C GLY A 349 -7.22 7.85 -11.49
N GLU A 350 -6.97 7.71 -12.79
CA GLU A 350 -8.02 7.55 -13.80
C GLU A 350 -8.44 6.07 -13.88
N ASP A 351 -9.74 5.84 -13.96
CA ASP A 351 -10.34 4.53 -14.26
C ASP A 351 -11.45 4.71 -15.31
N GLU A 352 -11.35 3.99 -16.42
CA GLU A 352 -12.26 4.17 -17.56
C GLU A 352 -13.70 3.75 -17.24
N ASN A 353 -13.92 2.74 -16.39
CA ASN A 353 -15.27 2.32 -16.02
C ASN A 353 -15.97 3.42 -15.22
N LEU A 354 -15.29 4.01 -14.26
CA LEU A 354 -15.81 5.13 -13.48
C LEU A 354 -15.98 6.40 -14.34
N MET A 355 -15.06 6.66 -15.27
CA MET A 355 -15.21 7.75 -16.25
C MET A 355 -16.43 7.55 -17.14
N GLN A 356 -16.72 6.32 -17.58
CA GLN A 356 -17.94 6.00 -18.33
C GLN A 356 -19.21 6.22 -17.51
N VAL A 357 -19.21 5.85 -16.23
CA VAL A 357 -20.35 6.15 -15.34
C VAL A 357 -20.56 7.65 -15.26
N ALA A 358 -19.49 8.43 -15.05
CA ALA A 358 -19.59 9.91 -14.99
C ALA A 358 -20.18 10.50 -16.28
N ARG A 359 -19.67 10.08 -17.45
CA ARG A 359 -20.20 10.53 -18.76
C ARG A 359 -21.66 10.15 -18.95
N SER A 360 -22.07 8.95 -18.53
CA SER A 360 -23.45 8.49 -18.64
C SER A 360 -24.41 9.21 -17.68
N LEU A 361 -23.89 9.79 -16.60
CA LEU A 361 -24.61 10.72 -15.74
C LEU A 361 -24.75 12.13 -16.34
N GLY A 362 -24.11 12.38 -17.49
CA GLY A 362 -24.17 13.65 -18.24
C GLY A 362 -23.09 14.65 -17.88
N TYR A 363 -22.00 14.24 -17.19
CA TYR A 363 -20.89 15.12 -16.88
C TYR A 363 -19.85 15.16 -18.01
N THR A 364 -19.34 16.35 -18.29
CA THR A 364 -18.25 16.60 -19.24
C THR A 364 -16.89 16.31 -18.60
N GLU A 365 -15.85 16.12 -19.43
CA GLU A 365 -14.46 15.91 -18.96
C GLU A 365 -13.97 17.05 -18.04
N VAL A 366 -14.39 18.28 -18.33
CA VAL A 366 -14.04 19.46 -17.53
C VAL A 366 -14.70 19.41 -16.15
N GLU A 367 -15.98 19.03 -16.10
CA GLU A 367 -16.71 18.88 -14.85
C GLU A 367 -16.15 17.73 -14.00
N ILE A 368 -15.77 16.61 -14.64
CA ILE A 368 -15.15 15.47 -13.97
C ILE A 368 -13.81 15.90 -13.33
N LYS A 369 -12.93 16.55 -14.09
CA LYS A 369 -11.64 17.05 -13.59
C LYS A 369 -11.81 18.04 -12.44
N THR A 370 -12.77 18.98 -12.59
CA THR A 370 -13.07 19.96 -11.55
C THR A 370 -13.62 19.27 -10.28
N GLY A 371 -14.48 18.27 -10.46
CA GLY A 371 -15.02 17.45 -9.38
C GLY A 371 -13.93 16.71 -8.61
N ILE A 372 -12.99 16.08 -9.32
CA ILE A 372 -11.85 15.40 -8.70
C ILE A 372 -11.02 16.36 -7.86
N GLU A 373 -10.67 17.55 -8.38
CA GLU A 373 -9.85 18.52 -7.63
C GLU A 373 -10.61 19.06 -6.40
N LYS A 374 -11.90 19.31 -6.51
CA LYS A 374 -12.73 19.69 -5.38
C LYS A 374 -12.77 18.61 -4.31
N TYR A 375 -12.98 17.36 -4.72
CA TYR A 375 -13.04 16.22 -3.80
C TYR A 375 -11.69 15.95 -3.12
N LYS A 376 -10.57 16.10 -3.84
CA LYS A 376 -9.23 16.08 -3.24
C LYS A 376 -9.08 17.10 -2.12
N ALA A 377 -9.52 18.34 -2.36
CA ALA A 377 -9.45 19.39 -1.35
C ALA A 377 -10.30 19.06 -0.10
N GLU A 378 -11.46 18.45 -0.28
CA GLU A 378 -12.32 17.98 0.82
C GLU A 378 -11.63 16.88 1.64
N LEU A 379 -11.01 15.88 0.99
CA LEU A 379 -10.27 14.80 1.67
C LEU A 379 -9.04 15.32 2.42
N LEU A 380 -8.29 16.24 1.82
CA LEU A 380 -7.10 16.83 2.46
C LEU A 380 -7.47 17.67 3.68
N SER A 381 -8.63 18.37 3.65
CA SER A 381 -9.13 19.18 4.78
C SER A 381 -9.80 18.35 5.88
N PHE A 382 -9.94 17.03 5.69
CA PHE A 382 -10.62 16.20 6.67
C PHE A 382 -9.94 16.24 8.04
N SER A 383 -10.74 16.54 9.06
CA SER A 383 -10.41 16.41 10.48
C SER A 383 -11.63 15.85 11.19
N PRO A 384 -11.50 14.80 12.00
CA PRO A 384 -12.63 14.23 12.69
C PRO A 384 -13.14 15.21 13.75
N THR A 385 -14.46 15.35 13.83
CA THR A 385 -15.07 16.13 14.91
C THR A 385 -14.86 15.37 16.23
N HIS A 386 -14.15 15.96 17.17
CA HIS A 386 -13.97 15.38 18.50
C HIS A 386 -15.34 15.17 19.15
N ASN A 387 -15.66 13.97 19.56
CA ASN A 387 -16.85 13.67 20.35
C ASN A 387 -16.47 13.45 21.82
N PRO A 388 -16.45 14.50 22.66
CA PRO A 388 -16.09 14.37 24.08
C PRO A 388 -17.12 13.56 24.88
N ALA A 389 -18.30 13.30 24.32
CA ALA A 389 -19.39 12.56 24.95
C ALA A 389 -19.47 11.09 24.51
N ALA A 390 -18.57 10.60 23.65
CA ALA A 390 -18.43 9.17 23.48
C ALA A 390 -18.05 8.61 24.87
N GLU A 391 -18.96 7.92 25.54
CA GLU A 391 -18.70 7.15 26.76
C GLU A 391 -17.67 6.09 26.42
N ILE A 392 -16.41 6.49 26.50
CA ILE A 392 -15.29 5.58 26.27
C ILE A 392 -15.31 4.65 27.46
N PRO A 393 -15.43 3.32 27.27
CA PRO A 393 -15.33 2.38 28.36
C PRO A 393 -13.95 2.58 29.01
N THR A 394 -13.96 3.17 30.20
CA THR A 394 -12.75 3.70 30.88
C THR A 394 -11.82 2.62 31.43
N ASN A 395 -12.15 1.34 31.21
CA ASN A 395 -11.45 0.23 31.87
C ASN A 395 -10.36 -0.42 31.02
N GLN A 396 -10.34 -0.20 29.70
CA GLN A 396 -9.35 -0.78 28.80
C GLN A 396 -8.70 0.30 27.94
N VAL A 397 -7.37 0.31 27.91
CA VAL A 397 -6.58 1.13 26.97
C VAL A 397 -6.16 0.24 25.81
N ILE A 398 -6.55 0.61 24.61
CA ILE A 398 -6.21 -0.13 23.39
C ILE A 398 -4.81 0.28 22.95
N LEU A 399 -3.91 -0.68 22.84
CA LEU A 399 -2.58 -0.46 22.27
C LEU A 399 -2.68 -0.47 20.75
N THR A 400 -2.18 0.60 20.13
CA THR A 400 -2.06 0.70 18.68
C THR A 400 -0.60 0.88 18.30
N GLU A 401 -0.06 -0.04 17.50
CA GLU A 401 1.33 -0.12 17.11
C GLU A 401 1.44 0.03 15.59
N LEU A 402 2.01 1.14 15.11
CA LEU A 402 2.27 1.37 13.70
C LEU A 402 3.74 1.10 13.38
N PHE A 403 3.99 0.22 12.44
CA PHE A 403 5.31 0.04 11.80
C PHE A 403 5.35 0.88 10.53
N THR A 404 6.22 1.89 10.52
CA THR A 404 6.29 2.94 9.50
C THR A 404 7.73 3.24 9.06
N GLY A 405 7.93 4.25 8.24
CA GLY A 405 9.24 4.76 7.86
C GLY A 405 9.16 6.13 7.21
N ALA A 406 10.08 7.03 7.57
CA ALA A 406 10.14 8.38 7.03
C ALA A 406 10.50 8.42 5.53
N GLU A 407 11.03 7.33 4.98
CA GLU A 407 11.34 7.18 3.56
C GLU A 407 10.24 6.40 2.78
N CYS A 408 9.08 6.14 3.42
CA CYS A 408 8.02 5.28 2.92
C CYS A 408 6.84 6.11 2.37
N PRO A 409 6.69 6.28 1.04
CA PRO A 409 5.60 7.09 0.47
C PRO A 409 4.19 6.58 0.81
N PRO A 410 3.89 5.27 0.80
CA PRO A 410 2.56 4.78 1.19
C PRO A 410 2.28 4.90 2.70
N CYS A 411 3.29 5.19 3.54
CA CYS A 411 3.08 5.36 4.97
C CYS A 411 2.33 6.65 5.32
N VAL A 412 2.39 7.67 4.46
CA VAL A 412 1.81 9.02 4.73
C VAL A 412 0.35 8.94 5.21
N GLY A 413 -0.49 8.21 4.49
CA GLY A 413 -1.90 8.07 4.84
C GLY A 413 -2.11 7.36 6.17
N ALA A 414 -1.28 6.35 6.50
CA ALA A 414 -1.35 5.59 7.74
C ALA A 414 -0.90 6.41 8.95
N ASP A 415 0.25 7.09 8.85
CA ASP A 415 0.77 7.99 9.89
C ASP A 415 -0.26 9.08 10.22
N MET A 416 -0.79 9.78 9.19
CA MET A 416 -1.80 10.82 9.38
C MET A 416 -3.12 10.28 9.95
N ALA A 417 -3.54 9.10 9.55
CA ALA A 417 -4.76 8.49 10.09
C ALA A 417 -4.60 8.13 11.58
N LEU A 418 -3.41 7.69 11.97
CA LEU A 418 -3.09 7.38 13.36
C LEU A 418 -2.97 8.66 14.20
N ASP A 419 -2.40 9.75 13.66
CA ASP A 419 -2.42 11.06 14.28
C ASP A 419 -3.87 11.53 14.55
N LEU A 420 -4.76 11.42 13.56
CA LEU A 420 -6.17 11.74 13.71
C LEU A 420 -6.87 10.86 14.77
N LEU A 421 -6.53 9.57 14.83
CA LEU A 421 -7.04 8.67 15.87
C LEU A 421 -6.57 9.10 17.26
N ALA A 422 -5.31 9.52 17.35
CA ALA A 422 -4.71 10.04 18.57
C ALA A 422 -5.32 11.38 19.00
N GLU A 423 -5.78 12.21 18.10
CA GLU A 423 -6.52 13.43 18.40
C GLU A 423 -7.97 13.15 18.81
N TYR A 424 -8.58 12.14 18.18
CA TYR A 424 -9.98 11.78 18.41
C TYR A 424 -10.21 11.11 19.76
N TYR A 425 -9.35 10.16 20.16
CA TYR A 425 -9.44 9.46 21.44
C TYR A 425 -8.45 9.98 22.48
N PRO A 426 -8.82 10.10 23.76
CA PRO A 426 -7.86 10.39 24.82
C PRO A 426 -6.87 9.24 25.00
N ARG A 427 -5.66 9.56 25.46
CA ARG A 427 -4.59 8.56 25.66
C ARG A 427 -4.95 7.46 26.66
N GLN A 428 -5.93 7.72 27.55
CA GLN A 428 -6.50 6.74 28.48
C GLN A 428 -7.43 5.73 27.81
N ALA A 429 -7.80 5.94 26.54
CA ALA A 429 -8.57 5.00 25.73
C ALA A 429 -7.71 4.32 24.67
N VAL A 430 -6.79 5.08 24.03
CA VAL A 430 -5.92 4.58 22.95
C VAL A 430 -4.48 5.06 23.17
N ALA A 431 -3.59 4.11 23.42
CA ALA A 431 -2.15 4.34 23.47
C ALA A 431 -1.55 4.06 22.07
N VAL A 432 -0.77 5.01 21.56
CA VAL A 432 -0.18 4.94 20.21
C VAL A 432 1.32 4.80 20.31
N LEU A 433 1.90 3.90 19.51
CA LEU A 433 3.33 3.68 19.35
C LEU A 433 3.67 3.63 17.85
N GLU A 434 4.64 4.44 17.42
CA GLU A 434 5.17 4.42 16.04
C GLU A 434 6.60 3.86 16.04
N TYR A 435 6.77 2.75 15.31
CA TYR A 435 8.06 2.07 15.13
C TYR A 435 8.60 2.36 13.73
N HIS A 436 9.57 3.27 13.66
CA HIS A 436 10.26 3.57 12.42
C HIS A 436 11.22 2.45 12.04
N LEU A 437 11.25 2.10 10.74
CA LEU A 437 12.07 1.03 10.19
C LEU A 437 12.83 1.52 8.94
N HIS A 438 13.97 0.88 8.64
CA HIS A 438 14.71 1.11 7.40
C HIS A 438 14.00 0.48 6.18
N ILE A 439 12.74 0.88 5.93
CA ILE A 439 11.91 0.37 4.84
C ILE A 439 11.14 1.55 4.20
N PRO A 440 11.28 1.82 2.90
CA PRO A 440 12.15 1.15 1.91
C PRO A 440 13.61 1.61 1.96
N GLY A 441 13.93 2.67 2.68
CA GLY A 441 15.23 3.31 2.76
C GLY A 441 15.72 3.50 4.19
N PRO A 442 16.99 3.95 4.37
CA PRO A 442 17.52 4.30 5.67
C PRO A 442 16.72 5.41 6.34
N ASP A 443 16.26 5.20 7.56
CA ASP A 443 15.45 6.11 8.35
C ASP A 443 16.17 6.43 9.67
N PRO A 444 16.51 7.69 9.98
CA PRO A 444 17.24 8.05 11.20
C PRO A 444 16.39 8.00 12.48
N LEU A 445 15.09 7.72 12.38
CA LEU A 445 14.22 7.48 13.52
C LEU A 445 14.20 5.99 13.94
N THR A 446 14.73 5.10 13.09
CA THR A 446 14.94 3.68 13.43
C THR A 446 15.98 3.56 14.55
N ASN A 447 15.77 2.60 15.43
CA ASN A 447 16.70 2.28 16.51
C ASN A 447 16.60 0.78 16.87
N SER A 448 17.48 0.29 17.76
CA SER A 448 17.51 -1.12 18.15
C SER A 448 16.20 -1.62 18.75
N SER A 449 15.46 -0.76 19.44
CA SER A 449 14.17 -1.12 20.03
C SER A 449 13.08 -1.31 18.99
N THR A 450 13.05 -0.45 17.94
CA THR A 450 12.08 -0.56 16.85
C THR A 450 12.34 -1.81 16.00
N GLU A 451 13.61 -2.15 15.76
CA GLU A 451 13.99 -3.39 15.09
C GLU A 451 13.64 -4.64 15.91
N ALA A 452 13.93 -4.62 17.23
CA ALA A 452 13.58 -5.73 18.11
C ALA A 452 12.07 -5.97 18.16
N ARG A 453 11.25 -4.91 18.19
CA ARG A 453 9.80 -5.06 18.15
C ARG A 453 9.32 -5.61 16.80
N TYR A 454 9.90 -5.18 15.69
CA TYR A 454 9.62 -5.72 14.37
C TYR A 454 9.98 -7.22 14.26
N GLU A 455 11.11 -7.62 14.86
CA GLU A 455 11.50 -9.04 14.96
C GLU A 455 10.51 -9.87 15.76
N SER A 456 10.01 -9.34 16.88
CA SER A 456 9.02 -10.05 17.71
C SER A 456 7.72 -10.36 16.98
N TYR A 457 7.40 -9.59 15.93
CA TYR A 457 6.30 -9.86 15.01
C TYR A 457 6.69 -10.74 13.81
N GLY A 458 7.95 -11.21 13.71
CA GLY A 458 8.41 -12.18 12.71
C GLY A 458 8.97 -11.57 11.43
N ARG A 459 9.08 -10.24 11.30
CA ARG A 459 9.63 -9.51 10.12
C ARG A 459 9.02 -9.91 8.76
N ASN A 460 7.80 -10.41 8.73
CA ASN A 460 7.15 -10.96 7.54
C ASN A 460 6.12 -10.01 6.91
N PHE A 461 6.17 -8.72 7.25
CA PHE A 461 5.29 -7.69 6.71
C PHE A 461 6.08 -6.43 6.32
N GLY A 462 5.48 -5.61 5.48
CA GLY A 462 6.04 -4.33 5.04
C GLY A 462 5.52 -3.14 5.85
N THR A 463 5.96 -1.95 5.46
CA THR A 463 5.43 -0.69 5.97
C THR A 463 4.49 -0.03 4.96
N PRO A 464 3.39 0.60 5.40
CA PRO A 464 2.90 0.65 6.78
C PRO A 464 2.13 -0.60 7.18
N THR A 465 2.23 -0.99 8.45
CA THR A 465 1.38 -2.02 9.07
C THR A 465 1.01 -1.59 10.47
N VAL A 466 -0.27 -1.66 10.81
CA VAL A 466 -0.81 -1.30 12.14
C VAL A 466 -1.33 -2.55 12.83
N TYR A 467 -1.00 -2.70 14.12
CA TYR A 467 -1.58 -3.71 15.00
C TYR A 467 -2.43 -3.05 16.10
N PHE A 468 -3.59 -3.62 16.35
CA PHE A 468 -4.49 -3.23 17.46
C PHE A 468 -4.51 -4.36 18.48
N ASN A 469 -4.14 -4.04 19.71
CA ASN A 469 -4.00 -5.00 20.82
C ASN A 469 -3.20 -6.27 20.48
N GLY A 470 -2.21 -6.14 19.56
CA GLY A 470 -1.34 -7.23 19.13
C GLY A 470 -1.99 -8.30 18.25
N LEU A 471 -3.29 -8.24 18.01
CA LEU A 471 -4.06 -9.29 17.34
C LEU A 471 -4.58 -8.87 15.95
N THR A 472 -5.23 -7.71 15.87
CA THR A 472 -5.81 -7.25 14.61
C THR A 472 -4.77 -6.50 13.81
N GLN A 473 -4.43 -7.00 12.63
CA GLN A 473 -3.44 -6.41 11.74
C GLN A 473 -4.12 -5.76 10.53
N TYR A 474 -3.78 -4.50 10.26
CA TYR A 474 -4.13 -3.83 9.01
C TYR A 474 -2.84 -3.43 8.29
N ALA A 475 -2.64 -3.97 7.10
CA ALA A 475 -1.50 -3.67 6.25
C ALA A 475 -1.91 -2.67 5.14
N GLY A 476 -0.93 -1.93 4.65
CA GLY A 476 -1.15 -0.97 3.58
C GLY A 476 -1.50 0.43 4.06
N GLY A 477 -1.33 1.36 3.15
CA GLY A 477 -1.53 2.79 3.37
C GLY A 477 -1.85 3.50 2.07
N GLY A 478 -1.20 4.64 1.82
CA GLY A 478 -1.39 5.41 0.61
C GLY A 478 -1.01 6.89 0.80
N PRO A 479 -1.32 7.75 -0.17
CA PRO A 479 -1.11 9.18 -0.03
C PRO A 479 -2.02 9.78 1.07
N GLU A 480 -1.77 11.02 1.45
CA GLU A 480 -2.60 11.75 2.41
C GLU A 480 -4.10 11.69 2.11
N LEU A 481 -4.49 11.59 0.85
CA LEU A 481 -5.88 11.52 0.39
C LEU A 481 -6.69 10.36 1.00
N VAL A 482 -6.03 9.29 1.45
CA VAL A 482 -6.70 8.14 2.07
C VAL A 482 -6.77 8.21 3.60
N LYS A 483 -6.25 9.28 4.23
CA LYS A 483 -6.22 9.42 5.69
C LYS A 483 -7.60 9.29 6.35
N LYS A 484 -8.67 9.80 5.71
CA LYS A 484 -10.04 9.68 6.21
C LYS A 484 -10.49 8.22 6.28
N ASN A 485 -10.31 7.49 5.19
CA ASN A 485 -10.74 6.08 5.12
C ASN A 485 -9.94 5.20 6.10
N LEU A 486 -8.62 5.43 6.19
CA LEU A 486 -7.77 4.72 7.16
C LEU A 486 -8.11 5.08 8.60
N PHE A 487 -8.39 6.36 8.90
CA PHE A 487 -8.88 6.78 10.21
C PHE A 487 -10.16 6.02 10.59
N ASN A 488 -11.14 5.93 9.68
CA ASN A 488 -12.39 5.20 9.91
C ASN A 488 -12.14 3.69 10.11
N ARG A 489 -11.22 3.08 9.36
CA ARG A 489 -10.77 1.68 9.57
C ARG A 489 -10.16 1.49 10.96
N TYR A 490 -9.25 2.38 11.36
CA TYR A 490 -8.58 2.30 12.67
C TYR A 490 -9.55 2.54 13.82
N LYS A 491 -10.46 3.49 13.66
CA LYS A 491 -11.56 3.74 14.60
C LYS A 491 -12.43 2.48 14.77
N MET A 492 -12.85 1.86 13.67
CA MET A 492 -13.63 0.62 13.70
C MET A 492 -12.88 -0.51 14.41
N ALA A 493 -11.57 -0.64 14.18
CA ALA A 493 -10.73 -1.65 14.85
C ALA A 493 -10.66 -1.41 16.35
N VAL A 494 -10.45 -0.18 16.78
CA VAL A 494 -10.38 0.21 18.20
C VAL A 494 -11.73 -0.02 18.90
N GLU A 495 -12.83 0.38 18.26
CA GLU A 495 -14.18 0.28 18.84
C GLU A 495 -14.62 -1.18 19.09
N LYS A 496 -14.12 -2.14 18.32
CA LYS A 496 -14.35 -3.58 18.59
C LYS A 496 -13.85 -4.01 19.97
N TYR A 497 -12.74 -3.43 20.42
CA TYR A 497 -12.15 -3.79 21.71
C TYR A 497 -12.80 -3.08 22.90
N PHE A 498 -13.48 -1.96 22.71
CA PHE A 498 -14.15 -1.24 23.81
C PHE A 498 -15.30 -2.03 24.45
N THR A 499 -15.82 -3.04 23.77
CA THR A 499 -16.88 -3.91 24.31
C THR A 499 -16.36 -5.00 25.22
N SER A 500 -15.04 -5.19 25.32
CA SER A 500 -14.42 -6.25 26.12
C SER A 500 -14.05 -5.73 27.53
N THR A 501 -14.17 -6.61 28.52
CA THR A 501 -13.68 -6.32 29.87
C THR A 501 -12.25 -6.83 30.00
N PRO A 502 -11.28 -5.99 30.39
CA PRO A 502 -9.89 -6.41 30.52
C PRO A 502 -9.73 -7.43 31.66
N THR A 503 -8.98 -8.49 31.40
CA THR A 503 -8.67 -9.54 32.39
C THR A 503 -7.62 -9.10 33.41
N LEU A 504 -6.87 -8.06 33.08
CA LEU A 504 -5.84 -7.47 33.94
C LEU A 504 -6.03 -5.96 34.02
N SER A 505 -5.73 -5.38 35.17
CA SER A 505 -5.52 -3.93 35.30
C SER A 505 -4.03 -3.65 35.37
N LEU A 506 -3.63 -2.52 34.81
CA LEU A 506 -2.27 -2.00 34.81
C LEU A 506 -2.30 -0.53 35.25
N VAL A 507 -1.57 -0.19 36.29
CA VAL A 507 -1.37 1.20 36.69
C VAL A 507 0.12 1.51 36.60
N LEU A 508 0.44 2.62 35.93
CA LEU A 508 1.78 3.11 35.74
C LEU A 508 1.99 4.40 36.51
N SER A 509 3.07 4.48 37.26
CA SER A 509 3.55 5.71 37.92
C SER A 509 5.01 5.95 37.58
N ILE A 510 5.36 7.22 37.37
CA ILE A 510 6.70 7.65 36.94
C ILE A 510 7.18 8.72 37.92
N GLU A 511 8.39 8.53 38.45
CA GLU A 511 9.11 9.53 39.24
C GLU A 511 10.37 9.91 38.48
N GLN A 512 10.53 11.21 38.15
CA GLN A 512 11.76 11.69 37.53
C GLN A 512 12.78 12.06 38.63
N LYS A 513 13.98 11.48 38.51
CA LYS A 513 15.15 11.80 39.35
C LYS A 513 16.33 12.11 38.47
N ASN A 514 16.65 13.40 38.29
CA ASN A 514 17.64 13.86 37.31
C ASN A 514 17.32 13.32 35.90
N ASP A 515 18.28 12.69 35.23
CA ASP A 515 18.16 12.10 33.89
C ASP A 515 17.57 10.68 33.91
N ARG A 516 16.85 10.29 34.99
CA ARG A 516 16.29 8.95 35.16
C ARG A 516 14.81 8.98 35.45
N PHE A 517 14.08 8.10 34.82
CA PHE A 517 12.69 7.80 35.16
C PHE A 517 12.64 6.49 35.95
N GLN A 518 12.17 6.58 37.21
CA GLN A 518 11.78 5.43 37.99
C GLN A 518 10.34 5.09 37.64
N VAL A 519 10.16 3.96 36.96
CA VAL A 519 8.87 3.49 36.46
C VAL A 519 8.38 2.38 37.33
N LYS A 520 7.24 2.57 37.98
CA LYS A 520 6.59 1.56 38.80
C LYS A 520 5.27 1.15 38.15
N THR A 521 5.07 -0.16 37.98
CA THR A 521 3.81 -0.73 37.46
C THR A 521 3.14 -1.60 38.50
N GLU A 522 1.84 -1.38 38.73
CA GLU A 522 1.00 -2.22 39.56
C GLU A 522 0.02 -2.99 38.71
N ILE A 523 0.06 -4.32 38.81
CA ILE A 523 -0.71 -5.25 38.00
C ILE A 523 -1.67 -6.03 38.91
N LYS A 524 -2.95 -6.10 38.53
CA LYS A 524 -3.96 -6.86 39.23
C LYS A 524 -4.82 -7.67 38.29
N LYS A 525 -5.13 -8.90 38.63
CA LYS A 525 -6.10 -9.73 37.96
C LYS A 525 -7.51 -9.22 38.27
N THR A 526 -8.31 -8.95 37.26
CA THR A 526 -9.67 -8.40 37.35
C THR A 526 -10.74 -9.42 37.01
N ASP A 527 -10.38 -10.48 36.27
CA ASP A 527 -11.25 -11.55 35.85
C ASP A 527 -10.62 -12.90 36.19
N PRO A 528 -11.38 -13.94 36.64
CA PRO A 528 -10.84 -15.26 36.91
C PRO A 528 -10.31 -16.01 35.70
N LYS A 529 -10.57 -15.56 34.46
CA LYS A 529 -10.10 -16.18 33.22
C LYS A 529 -8.58 -16.38 33.25
N GLU A 530 -8.10 -17.48 32.72
CA GLU A 530 -6.65 -17.73 32.61
C GLU A 530 -6.02 -16.77 31.62
N THR A 531 -4.84 -16.27 31.95
CA THR A 531 -4.13 -15.25 31.14
C THR A 531 -2.90 -15.80 30.42
N GLY A 532 -2.56 -17.09 30.56
CA GLY A 532 -1.31 -17.61 29.98
C GLY A 532 -0.06 -16.92 30.56
N ALA A 533 1.06 -17.03 29.86
CA ALA A 533 2.29 -16.33 30.21
C ALA A 533 2.16 -14.83 29.88
N ILE A 534 2.44 -13.97 30.86
CA ILE A 534 2.30 -12.50 30.74
C ILE A 534 3.68 -11.88 30.74
N THR A 535 3.93 -11.01 29.77
CA THR A 535 5.11 -10.14 29.72
C THR A 535 4.67 -8.68 29.79
N LEU A 536 5.35 -7.92 30.64
CA LEU A 536 5.25 -6.48 30.71
C LEU A 536 6.27 -5.86 29.76
N TYR A 537 5.80 -5.01 28.88
CA TYR A 537 6.63 -4.15 28.05
C TYR A 537 6.51 -2.70 28.50
N ILE A 538 7.61 -1.95 28.39
CA ILE A 538 7.67 -0.53 28.75
C ILE A 538 8.44 0.21 27.64
N ALA A 539 7.80 1.17 27.01
CA ALA A 539 8.37 2.02 25.96
C ALA A 539 8.56 3.46 26.43
N LEU A 540 9.70 4.05 26.13
CA LEU A 540 9.91 5.49 26.12
C LEU A 540 9.54 6.01 24.74
N VAL A 541 8.63 6.97 24.70
CA VAL A 541 8.06 7.53 23.48
C VAL A 541 8.31 9.01 23.42
N GLU A 542 8.76 9.51 22.30
CA GLU A 542 8.81 10.93 22.01
C GLU A 542 7.54 11.33 21.25
N ARG A 543 6.68 12.17 21.87
CA ARG A 543 5.34 12.50 21.36
C ARG A 543 5.35 13.22 20.04
N SER A 544 6.47 13.86 19.68
CA SER A 544 6.62 14.58 18.41
C SER A 544 8.09 14.77 18.08
N VAL A 545 8.54 14.22 16.97
CA VAL A 545 9.90 14.38 16.46
C VAL A 545 9.85 15.14 15.14
N ARG A 546 10.68 16.20 15.01
CA ARG A 546 10.82 16.97 13.76
C ARG A 546 11.90 16.33 12.90
N TYR A 547 11.48 15.75 11.81
CA TYR A 547 12.34 15.22 10.75
C TYR A 547 11.56 15.19 9.45
N THR A 548 12.16 15.63 8.34
CA THR A 548 11.51 15.53 7.02
C THR A 548 12.23 14.47 6.20
N GLY A 549 11.61 13.33 6.04
CA GLY A 549 12.08 12.22 5.22
C GLY A 549 11.61 12.30 3.77
N GLY A 550 11.88 11.24 3.00
CA GLY A 550 11.49 11.13 1.59
C GLY A 550 9.98 11.06 1.37
N ASN A 551 9.21 10.68 2.39
CA ASN A 551 7.74 10.68 2.33
C ASN A 551 7.10 12.07 2.47
N GLY A 552 7.87 13.10 2.86
CA GLY A 552 7.41 14.49 2.99
C GLY A 552 6.78 14.85 4.32
N ILE A 553 6.57 13.89 5.23
CA ILE A 553 6.12 14.17 6.61
C ILE A 553 7.25 14.90 7.34
N SER A 554 6.94 16.04 7.96
CA SER A 554 7.92 16.87 8.68
C SER A 554 7.86 16.71 10.20
N ARG A 555 6.85 16.04 10.71
CA ARG A 555 6.62 15.77 12.13
C ARG A 555 6.08 14.35 12.31
N HIS A 556 6.80 13.51 13.04
CA HIS A 556 6.42 12.15 13.37
C HIS A 556 5.95 12.11 14.83
N ALA A 557 4.79 11.52 15.08
CA ALA A 557 4.20 11.46 16.41
C ALA A 557 4.49 10.12 17.09
N PHE A 558 4.46 10.11 18.41
CA PHE A 558 4.56 8.89 19.26
C PHE A 558 5.70 7.92 18.89
N VAL A 559 6.85 8.49 18.48
CA VAL A 559 8.01 7.72 18.02
C VAL A 559 8.63 6.95 19.17
N VAL A 560 8.71 5.64 19.06
CA VAL A 560 9.38 4.78 20.05
C VAL A 560 10.89 5.01 20.00
N ARG A 561 11.45 5.48 21.12
CA ARG A 561 12.88 5.77 21.24
C ARG A 561 13.65 4.69 21.99
N TYR A 562 12.96 3.98 22.90
CA TYR A 562 13.57 2.93 23.70
C TYR A 562 12.52 1.94 24.22
N LEU A 563 12.86 0.68 24.26
CA LEU A 563 12.14 -0.38 24.96
C LEU A 563 13.00 -0.90 26.11
N VAL A 564 12.44 -0.98 27.29
CA VAL A 564 13.12 -1.58 28.46
C VAL A 564 13.48 -3.03 28.15
N ASN A 565 14.62 -3.48 28.65
CA ASN A 565 15.15 -4.84 28.40
C ASN A 565 15.41 -5.15 26.91
N ALA A 566 15.87 -4.17 26.16
CA ALA A 566 16.15 -4.31 24.72
C ALA A 566 14.97 -4.85 23.88
N GLY A 567 13.75 -4.78 24.42
CA GLY A 567 12.54 -5.25 23.74
C GLY A 567 12.08 -6.66 24.13
N ASP A 568 12.84 -7.38 24.95
CA ASP A 568 12.43 -8.74 25.43
C ASP A 568 11.28 -8.67 26.45
N GLY A 569 11.03 -7.48 27.01
CA GLY A 569 10.04 -7.29 28.07
C GLY A 569 10.45 -7.88 29.41
N ILE A 570 9.52 -7.88 30.36
CA ILE A 570 9.73 -8.35 31.73
C ILE A 570 8.66 -9.41 32.04
N PRO A 571 9.02 -10.69 32.28
CA PRO A 571 8.07 -11.73 32.65
C PRO A 571 7.34 -11.40 33.98
N VAL A 572 6.02 -11.49 33.97
CA VAL A 572 5.19 -11.15 35.13
C VAL A 572 4.67 -12.41 35.81
N LYS A 573 4.91 -12.53 37.12
CA LYS A 573 4.35 -13.59 37.96
C LYS A 573 3.37 -12.98 38.97
N LEU A 574 2.09 -13.35 38.84
CA LEU A 574 1.06 -12.90 39.79
C LEU A 574 1.06 -13.74 41.05
N LYS A 575 1.24 -13.10 42.23
CA LYS A 575 1.06 -13.71 43.52
C LYS A 575 -0.28 -13.23 44.12
N ASN A 576 -1.18 -14.16 44.39
CA ASN A 576 -2.54 -13.83 44.80
C ASN A 576 -3.24 -12.81 43.86
N GLY A 577 -3.04 -12.97 42.56
CA GLY A 577 -3.63 -12.11 41.54
C GLY A 577 -3.00 -10.71 41.42
N LYS A 578 -1.83 -10.45 42.02
CA LYS A 578 -1.15 -9.14 42.00
C LYS A 578 0.33 -9.28 41.69
N SER A 579 0.89 -8.25 41.08
CA SER A 579 2.33 -8.08 40.90
C SER A 579 2.68 -6.59 40.89
N THR A 580 3.91 -6.28 41.32
CA THR A 580 4.51 -4.95 41.15
C THR A 580 5.85 -5.14 40.44
N VAL A 581 6.11 -4.35 39.42
CA VAL A 581 7.37 -4.37 38.68
C VAL A 581 7.93 -2.95 38.66
N ASP A 582 9.18 -2.81 39.05
CA ASP A 582 9.93 -1.56 38.99
C ASP A 582 10.93 -1.65 37.85
N ALA A 583 11.07 -0.56 37.10
CA ALA A 583 12.03 -0.41 36.02
C ALA A 583 12.65 1.00 36.03
N GLU A 584 13.83 1.13 35.45
CA GLU A 584 14.51 2.42 35.30
C GLU A 584 14.77 2.72 33.84
N ILE A 585 14.60 3.97 33.43
CA ILE A 585 14.99 4.48 32.11
C ILE A 585 15.98 5.62 32.34
N ASP A 586 17.25 5.40 31.94
CA ASP A 586 18.32 6.40 31.99
C ASP A 586 18.37 7.14 30.65
N LEU A 587 17.95 8.40 30.63
CA LEU A 587 17.86 9.21 29.40
C LEU A 587 19.24 9.46 28.75
N SER A 588 20.30 9.55 29.56
CA SER A 588 21.67 9.68 29.06
C SER A 588 22.09 8.43 28.29
N GLU A 589 21.80 7.24 28.85
CA GLU A 589 22.11 5.97 28.15
C GLU A 589 21.23 5.77 26.92
N VAL A 590 19.96 6.18 26.94
CA VAL A 590 19.09 6.17 25.75
C VAL A 590 19.68 7.05 24.65
N ASN A 591 20.04 8.30 24.94
CA ASN A 591 20.66 9.21 23.97
C ASN A 591 21.95 8.62 23.38
N LYS A 592 22.83 8.05 24.22
CA LYS A 592 24.07 7.37 23.76
C LYS A 592 23.73 6.16 22.86
N GLY A 593 22.70 5.40 23.22
CA GLY A 593 22.24 4.25 22.46
C GLY A 593 21.77 4.64 21.06
N LEU A 594 20.94 5.68 20.95
CA LEU A 594 20.45 6.22 19.68
C LEU A 594 21.61 6.71 18.80
N THR A 595 22.53 7.50 19.37
CA THR A 595 23.73 7.98 18.66
C THR A 595 24.56 6.80 18.14
N ARG A 596 24.88 5.84 19.00
CA ARG A 596 25.67 4.64 18.65
C ARG A 596 25.01 3.83 17.55
N TYR A 597 23.69 3.66 17.58
CA TYR A 597 22.95 2.94 16.55
C TYR A 597 23.12 3.60 15.18
N LEU A 598 22.90 4.92 15.08
CA LEU A 598 23.01 5.65 13.82
C LEU A 598 24.45 5.72 13.29
N GLU A 599 25.43 5.82 14.18
CA GLU A 599 26.85 5.77 13.80
C GLU A 599 27.25 4.40 13.29
N ASN A 600 26.82 3.32 13.96
CA ASN A 600 27.10 1.97 13.51
C ASN A 600 26.44 1.67 12.16
N PHE A 601 25.19 2.10 11.95
CA PHE A 601 24.53 1.95 10.67
C PHE A 601 25.27 2.69 9.54
N ALA A 602 25.76 3.90 9.80
CA ALA A 602 26.49 4.68 8.81
C ALA A 602 27.87 4.07 8.47
N GLN A 603 28.55 3.47 9.45
CA GLN A 603 29.86 2.83 9.28
C GLN A 603 29.74 1.42 8.67
N ASN A 604 28.70 0.69 9.00
CA ASN A 604 28.47 -0.70 8.63
C ASN A 604 27.05 -0.88 8.05
N PRO A 605 26.70 -0.21 6.95
CA PRO A 605 25.34 -0.32 6.39
C PRO A 605 25.10 -1.75 5.90
N PRO A 606 23.89 -2.28 6.07
CA PRO A 606 23.50 -3.57 5.47
C PRO A 606 23.74 -3.61 3.96
N GLU A 607 23.96 -4.80 3.38
CA GLU A 607 24.29 -4.94 1.95
C GLU A 607 23.32 -4.20 1.01
N ARG A 608 22.00 -4.22 1.32
CA ARG A 608 20.99 -3.48 0.54
C ARG A 608 21.21 -1.96 0.56
N TYR A 609 21.98 -1.44 1.51
CA TYR A 609 22.30 -0.02 1.68
C TYR A 609 23.79 0.28 1.61
N LYS A 610 24.60 -0.57 1.03
CA LYS A 610 26.08 -0.43 0.93
C LYS A 610 26.56 0.88 0.36
N ASN A 611 25.74 1.56 -0.43
CA ASN A 611 26.03 2.89 -1.00
C ASN A 611 25.39 4.03 -0.18
N PHE A 612 25.04 3.80 1.08
CA PHE A 612 24.47 4.83 1.93
C PHE A 612 25.46 5.99 2.13
N PRO A 613 25.08 7.22 1.76
CA PRO A 613 26.01 8.36 1.78
C PRO A 613 26.24 8.93 3.19
N GLY A 614 25.62 8.36 4.21
CA GLY A 614 25.57 8.91 5.58
C GLY A 614 24.31 9.74 5.84
N TRP A 615 24.14 10.12 7.10
CA TRP A 615 22.99 10.88 7.55
C TRP A 615 23.16 12.39 7.29
N ASN A 616 22.19 13.01 6.64
CA ASN A 616 22.15 14.48 6.52
C ASN A 616 21.68 15.14 7.81
N VAL A 617 20.71 14.52 8.49
CA VAL A 617 20.15 14.96 9.77
C VAL A 617 19.99 13.74 10.66
N ARG A 618 20.33 13.86 11.94
CA ARG A 618 20.21 12.81 12.94
C ARG A 618 19.41 13.31 14.14
N PRO A 619 18.13 12.96 14.26
CA PRO A 619 17.29 13.33 15.42
C PRO A 619 17.50 12.35 16.60
N GLU A 620 18.75 12.05 16.96
CA GLU A 620 19.10 11.12 18.04
C GLU A 620 18.92 11.69 19.44
N LYS A 621 18.89 13.01 19.59
CA LYS A 621 18.74 13.65 20.91
C LYS A 621 17.28 13.77 21.29
N LEU A 622 16.92 13.24 22.46
CA LEU A 622 15.58 13.32 23.02
C LEU A 622 15.21 14.77 23.41
N ASP A 623 13.96 15.15 23.12
CA ASP A 623 13.32 16.33 23.71
C ASP A 623 12.62 15.93 25.01
N GLU A 624 13.27 16.13 26.15
CA GLU A 624 12.79 15.70 27.47
C GLU A 624 11.42 16.25 27.84
N LYS A 625 11.03 17.42 27.31
CA LYS A 625 9.69 18.01 27.55
C LYS A 625 8.60 17.33 26.75
N ASN A 626 8.98 16.47 25.84
CA ASN A 626 8.09 15.84 24.87
C ASN A 626 8.00 14.31 25.02
N LEU A 627 8.38 13.81 26.21
CA LEU A 627 8.40 12.37 26.49
C LEU A 627 7.11 11.86 27.10
N ALA A 628 6.83 10.58 26.85
CA ALA A 628 5.83 9.79 27.52
C ALA A 628 6.35 8.36 27.73
N VAL A 629 5.74 7.64 28.66
CA VAL A 629 5.98 6.22 28.85
C VAL A 629 4.69 5.46 28.60
N VAL A 630 4.79 4.40 27.82
CA VAL A 630 3.68 3.46 27.58
C VAL A 630 4.09 2.11 28.10
N ALA A 631 3.25 1.51 28.97
CA ALA A 631 3.43 0.15 29.44
C ALA A 631 2.25 -0.71 28.98
N TRP A 632 2.52 -1.99 28.68
CA TRP A 632 1.45 -2.93 28.32
C TRP A 632 1.77 -4.36 28.76
N LEU A 633 0.70 -5.11 28.99
CA LEU A 633 0.74 -6.53 29.35
C LEU A 633 0.32 -7.37 28.16
N GLN A 634 1.20 -8.23 27.69
CA GLN A 634 1.00 -9.03 26.48
C GLN A 634 1.16 -10.53 26.77
N ASN A 635 0.36 -11.35 26.11
CA ASN A 635 0.53 -12.80 26.07
C ASN A 635 1.67 -13.18 25.12
N GLU A 636 2.63 -13.95 25.58
CA GLU A 636 3.78 -14.39 24.79
C GLU A 636 3.41 -15.25 23.58
N THR A 637 2.37 -16.07 23.71
CA THR A 637 1.99 -17.04 22.67
C THR A 637 1.01 -16.45 21.67
N SER A 638 -0.07 -15.81 22.16
CA SER A 638 -1.13 -15.27 21.31
C SER A 638 -0.85 -13.87 20.82
N ARG A 639 0.10 -13.15 21.40
CA ARG A 639 0.38 -11.71 21.23
C ARG A 639 -0.76 -10.78 21.69
N GLU A 640 -1.81 -11.30 22.29
CA GLU A 640 -2.91 -10.49 22.80
C GLU A 640 -2.42 -9.53 23.87
N VAL A 641 -2.73 -8.24 23.70
CA VAL A 641 -2.50 -7.22 24.73
C VAL A 641 -3.72 -7.16 25.64
N TYR A 642 -3.51 -7.53 26.89
CA TYR A 642 -4.57 -7.56 27.91
C TYR A 642 -4.93 -6.17 28.43
N GLN A 643 -3.93 -5.29 28.55
CA GLN A 643 -4.09 -3.93 29.03
C GLN A 643 -2.86 -3.10 28.67
N ALA A 644 -3.07 -1.81 28.41
CA ALA A 644 -2.01 -0.83 28.28
C ALA A 644 -2.22 0.36 29.24
N HIS A 645 -1.20 1.17 29.42
CA HIS A 645 -1.27 2.42 30.16
C HIS A 645 -0.30 3.44 29.57
N TYR A 646 -0.79 4.66 29.36
CA TYR A 646 -0.02 5.79 28.86
C TYR A 646 0.15 6.84 29.96
N ALA A 647 1.36 7.33 30.16
CA ALA A 647 1.64 8.41 31.09
C ALA A 647 2.59 9.44 30.47
N GLU A 648 2.23 10.72 30.51
CA GLU A 648 3.14 11.81 30.17
C GLU A 648 4.14 12.06 31.28
N VAL A 649 5.35 12.39 30.92
CA VAL A 649 6.41 12.73 31.90
C VAL A 649 6.32 14.22 32.21
N GLY A 650 6.43 14.57 33.49
CA GLY A 650 6.50 15.97 33.94
C GLY A 650 5.17 16.69 34.07
N LYS A 651 4.06 15.99 34.14
CA LYS A 651 2.75 16.54 34.55
C LYS A 651 2.39 16.09 35.95
#